data_36792bf28f0da4b2ea56a8f391dcd13f
#
_entry.id   36792bf28f0da4b2ea56a8f391dcd13f
#
_cell.length_a   1.000
_cell.length_b   1.000
_cell.length_c   1.000
_cell.angle_alpha   90.00
_cell.angle_beta   90.00
_cell.angle_gamma   90.00
#
_symmetry.space_group_name_H-M   'P 1'
#
loop_
_entity.id
_entity.type
_entity.pdbx_description
1 polymer ?
#
loop_
_entity_poly.entity_id
_entity_poly.type
_entity_poly.pdbx_seq_one_letter_code
_entity_poly.pdbx_strand_id
1 'polypeptide(L)'
;MKRILYILAIALSIVACSEEIDKSNRYTFTGETVADFLLNRSEEYSHFITILKKAEMMSLLSTYGQYTLFLPTNEAVERFLFEQDSLYWATRDDNVPYETGITSPHLEDLSDSMATVIAKTHLVEARYPMAEMNEGTLHRRNFNLRSLGISYKVVDERFYIMINNHSAIIGGDNEVENGVIHIIDKAINPTSRNLPGLIDGYRYFSLFGAALKETGFQDSLLHDRDEEYVPIDYNAMGFAEPNYPRQNVETKFFKYTGFVEPDEVFNAEGIYTLDDLKAFAEKWYGTEDKGNYKSPRNALNKFVTYHFVERELAYNDIILYGNKYLNNQGESFDSENIMLPNFDRYDYFETMQGPLMKVTKPLSTTQGTDIFINYSKREQPFNFNMRTHVNVRIIPPTEFCKMKKEYADFNSIALNGVIHPIDKILVYNEDEMVGNILNERMRFDIATLIPELQCNKMRYYPPQNSKYYCYYIPENFSKNLKFHQSTPLLYGPGEQYSCDYLGDNFGSTKGIIDISIKLPNVPPRTYEVRIVIDFGVLQMYIDNEITGVPIEFYGSEIEKNNIGYVYDDETDDNGVENDKQMRNRGWMKAPDSFCAFSYNNWKPARNTKSGLRKILTRKYLGSSDHWLRVKELAEYVFVMDYIELVPLHIINDPTKPEDRH
;
A
#
# COMPACT_ATOMS: atom_id res chain seq x y z
N MET A 1 33.63 -3.18 66.82
CA MET A 1 33.48 -2.12 65.81
C MET A 1 33.23 -2.69 64.39
N LYS A 2 34.08 -3.56 63.81
CA LYS A 2 33.86 -4.08 62.42
C LYS A 2 32.53 -4.84 62.20
N ARG A 3 32.03 -5.59 63.17
CA ARG A 3 30.75 -6.33 63.06
C ARG A 3 29.53 -5.43 63.11
N ILE A 4 29.61 -4.30 63.83
CA ILE A 4 28.52 -3.30 63.89
C ILE A 4 28.42 -2.52 62.57
N LEU A 5 29.56 -2.26 61.92
CA LEU A 5 29.58 -1.60 60.61
C LEU A 5 28.98 -2.51 59.51
N TYR A 6 29.17 -3.82 59.59
CA TYR A 6 28.53 -4.76 58.62
C TYR A 6 27.02 -4.88 58.80
N ILE A 7 26.55 -4.80 60.04
CA ILE A 7 25.11 -4.83 60.31
C ILE A 7 24.46 -3.51 59.88
N LEU A 8 25.13 -2.37 60.07
CA LEU A 8 24.67 -1.08 59.58
C LEU A 8 24.65 -0.99 58.04
N ALA A 9 25.66 -1.58 57.38
CA ALA A 9 25.72 -1.63 55.91
C ALA A 9 24.61 -2.53 55.32
N ILE A 10 24.29 -3.65 55.96
CA ILE A 10 23.18 -4.54 55.55
C ILE A 10 21.82 -3.89 55.85
N ALA A 11 21.67 -3.17 56.94
CA ALA A 11 20.45 -2.42 57.22
C ALA A 11 20.20 -1.24 56.25
N LEU A 12 21.26 -0.56 55.81
CA LEU A 12 21.17 0.46 54.79
C LEU A 12 20.87 -0.07 53.39
N SER A 13 21.29 -1.31 53.05
CA SER A 13 20.96 -1.93 51.77
C SER A 13 19.51 -2.47 51.66
N ILE A 14 18.84 -2.67 52.82
CA ILE A 14 17.42 -3.10 52.87
C ILE A 14 16.47 -1.90 52.74
N VAL A 15 16.91 -0.67 53.08
CA VAL A 15 16.10 0.54 52.94
C VAL A 15 16.20 1.16 51.54
N ALA A 16 17.19 0.76 50.74
CA ALA A 16 17.38 1.29 49.40
C ALA A 16 16.55 0.58 48.29
N CYS A 17 15.66 -0.36 48.65
CA CYS A 17 14.78 -1.05 47.68
C CYS A 17 13.28 -0.84 47.97
N SER A 18 12.90 0.30 48.51
CA SER A 18 11.54 0.82 48.32
C SER A 18 11.59 2.04 47.43
N GLU A 19 11.88 1.85 46.16
CA GLU A 19 11.36 2.76 45.18
C GLU A 19 9.84 2.66 45.27
N GLU A 20 9.24 3.59 45.98
CA GLU A 20 7.83 3.91 45.76
C GLU A 20 7.73 4.19 44.25
N ILE A 21 7.17 3.24 43.54
CA ILE A 21 6.76 3.46 42.14
C ILE A 21 5.90 4.71 42.20
N ASP A 22 6.42 5.80 41.66
CA ASP A 22 5.73 7.07 41.57
C ASP A 22 4.39 6.84 40.86
N LYS A 23 3.33 6.79 41.67
CA LYS A 23 1.98 6.55 41.18
C LYS A 23 1.43 7.75 40.41
N SER A 24 2.14 8.89 40.44
CA SER A 24 1.73 10.11 39.72
C SER A 24 1.84 9.97 38.20
N ASN A 25 2.62 8.99 37.68
CA ASN A 25 2.74 8.66 36.28
C ASN A 25 1.91 7.43 35.86
N ARG A 26 1.08 6.89 36.72
CA ARG A 26 0.07 5.92 36.27
C ARG A 26 -1.04 6.73 35.59
N TYR A 27 -1.10 6.61 34.28
CA TYR A 27 -2.26 7.04 33.49
C TYR A 27 -3.46 6.22 33.99
N THR A 28 -4.26 6.78 34.87
CA THR A 28 -5.55 6.19 35.26
C THR A 28 -6.56 6.69 34.23
N PHE A 29 -7.15 5.76 33.50
CA PHE A 29 -8.29 6.10 32.65
C PHE A 29 -9.35 6.81 33.51
N THR A 30 -9.73 8.00 33.11
CA THR A 30 -10.79 8.78 33.75
C THR A 30 -12.13 8.60 33.03
N GLY A 31 -12.10 8.07 31.81
CA GLY A 31 -13.24 7.80 30.97
C GLY A 31 -13.51 6.28 30.80
N GLU A 32 -14.53 5.97 30.01
CA GLU A 32 -14.97 4.63 29.68
C GLU A 32 -14.01 3.99 28.67
N THR A 33 -13.46 2.81 28.96
CA THR A 33 -12.69 2.02 27.99
C THR A 33 -13.62 1.20 27.08
N VAL A 34 -13.07 0.54 26.03
CA VAL A 34 -13.85 -0.41 25.21
C VAL A 34 -14.48 -1.48 26.08
N ALA A 35 -13.75 -2.04 27.06
CA ALA A 35 -14.28 -3.05 27.96
C ALA A 35 -15.39 -2.49 28.86
N ASP A 36 -15.24 -1.28 29.39
CA ASP A 36 -16.25 -0.64 30.23
C ASP A 36 -17.53 -0.35 29.43
N PHE A 37 -17.39 0.13 28.18
CA PHE A 37 -18.53 0.36 27.28
C PHE A 37 -19.37 -0.91 27.12
N LEU A 38 -18.72 -2.04 26.88
CA LEU A 38 -19.38 -3.34 26.74
C LEU A 38 -20.07 -3.79 28.03
N LEU A 39 -19.38 -3.68 29.16
CA LEU A 39 -19.89 -4.12 30.46
C LEU A 39 -21.07 -3.28 30.94
N ASN A 40 -21.05 -1.96 30.68
CA ASN A 40 -22.11 -1.03 31.02
C ASN A 40 -23.38 -1.23 30.17
N ARG A 41 -23.26 -1.90 29.00
CA ARG A 41 -24.35 -2.21 28.05
C ARG A 41 -24.47 -3.72 27.82
N SER A 42 -24.22 -4.50 28.87
CA SER A 42 -24.11 -5.96 28.78
C SER A 42 -25.39 -6.65 28.32
N GLU A 43 -26.56 -6.05 28.49
CA GLU A 43 -27.85 -6.61 28.01
C GLU A 43 -27.91 -6.54 26.46
N GLU A 44 -27.38 -5.49 25.85
CA GLU A 44 -27.42 -5.27 24.39
C GLU A 44 -26.38 -6.10 23.63
N TYR A 45 -25.23 -6.41 24.29
CA TYR A 45 -24.04 -7.03 23.66
C TYR A 45 -23.57 -8.31 24.36
N SER A 46 -24.46 -8.97 25.15
CA SER A 46 -24.14 -10.17 25.94
C SER A 46 -23.48 -11.27 25.12
N HIS A 47 -23.93 -11.49 23.88
CA HIS A 47 -23.39 -12.54 22.99
C HIS A 47 -21.96 -12.23 22.59
N PHE A 48 -21.65 -10.99 22.16
CA PHE A 48 -20.29 -10.62 21.78
C PHE A 48 -19.34 -10.53 22.99
N ILE A 49 -19.84 -10.11 24.15
CA ILE A 49 -19.10 -10.16 25.42
C ILE A 49 -18.71 -11.60 25.74
N THR A 50 -19.60 -12.57 25.53
CA THR A 50 -19.32 -13.99 25.72
C THR A 50 -18.23 -14.47 24.76
N ILE A 51 -18.26 -14.06 23.50
CA ILE A 51 -17.22 -14.34 22.49
C ILE A 51 -15.88 -13.76 22.95
N LEU A 52 -15.84 -12.49 23.38
CA LEU A 52 -14.62 -11.83 23.85
C LEU A 52 -14.05 -12.50 25.12
N LYS A 53 -14.90 -12.99 26.01
CA LYS A 53 -14.49 -13.74 27.21
C LYS A 53 -13.89 -15.09 26.84
N LYS A 54 -14.53 -15.86 25.95
CA LYS A 54 -13.97 -17.12 25.42
C LYS A 54 -12.65 -16.92 24.69
N ALA A 55 -12.49 -15.77 24.00
CA ALA A 55 -11.27 -15.37 23.31
C ALA A 55 -10.18 -14.79 24.24
N GLU A 56 -10.45 -14.64 25.54
CA GLU A 56 -9.55 -13.99 26.53
C GLU A 56 -9.14 -12.55 26.19
N MET A 57 -9.96 -11.83 25.39
CA MET A 57 -9.62 -10.50 24.88
C MET A 57 -10.16 -9.34 25.74
N MET A 58 -10.97 -9.59 26.77
CA MET A 58 -11.52 -8.53 27.62
C MET A 58 -10.44 -7.73 28.36
N SER A 59 -9.37 -8.39 28.82
CA SER A 59 -8.26 -7.72 29.50
C SER A 59 -7.50 -6.77 28.58
N LEU A 60 -7.31 -7.15 27.30
CA LEU A 60 -6.69 -6.29 26.28
C LEU A 60 -7.50 -5.01 26.10
N LEU A 61 -8.83 -5.12 26.01
CA LEU A 61 -9.75 -4.00 25.79
C LEU A 61 -9.92 -3.07 26.99
N SER A 62 -9.45 -3.46 28.17
CA SER A 62 -9.40 -2.64 29.39
C SER A 62 -8.07 -1.92 29.59
N THR A 63 -7.07 -2.18 28.74
CA THR A 63 -5.73 -1.61 28.86
C THR A 63 -5.52 -0.43 27.92
N TYR A 64 -4.38 0.26 28.12
CA TYR A 64 -3.96 1.31 27.21
C TYR A 64 -3.75 0.78 25.79
N GLY A 65 -4.25 1.50 24.81
CA GLY A 65 -4.16 1.13 23.39
C GLY A 65 -4.98 2.10 22.54
N GLN A 66 -5.02 1.85 21.25
CA GLN A 66 -5.90 2.53 20.30
C GLN A 66 -6.61 1.46 19.46
N TYR A 67 -7.90 1.30 19.69
CA TYR A 67 -8.67 0.23 19.07
C TYR A 67 -9.84 0.77 18.27
N THR A 68 -10.18 0.09 17.20
CA THR A 68 -11.50 0.18 16.57
C THR A 68 -12.19 -1.15 16.76
N LEU A 69 -13.33 -1.13 17.42
CA LEU A 69 -14.19 -2.30 17.59
C LEU A 69 -15.44 -2.15 16.71
N PHE A 70 -15.62 -3.09 15.80
CA PHE A 70 -16.88 -3.28 15.07
C PHE A 70 -17.77 -4.21 15.90
N LEU A 71 -18.71 -3.63 16.63
CA LEU A 71 -19.51 -4.32 17.66
C LEU A 71 -20.84 -4.82 17.09
N PRO A 72 -21.01 -6.14 16.90
CA PRO A 72 -22.30 -6.68 16.46
C PRO A 72 -23.31 -6.70 17.63
N THR A 73 -24.57 -6.43 17.32
CA THR A 73 -25.67 -6.61 18.27
C THR A 73 -25.90 -8.09 18.60
N ASN A 74 -26.65 -8.40 19.66
CA ASN A 74 -26.99 -9.79 19.98
C ASN A 74 -27.70 -10.48 18.81
N GLU A 75 -28.65 -9.79 18.17
CA GLU A 75 -29.35 -10.31 16.99
C GLU A 75 -28.37 -10.57 15.81
N ALA A 76 -27.38 -9.70 15.62
CA ALA A 76 -26.36 -9.89 14.59
C ALA A 76 -25.50 -11.14 14.82
N VAL A 77 -25.15 -11.43 16.09
CA VAL A 77 -24.39 -12.63 16.45
C VAL A 77 -25.25 -13.89 16.26
N GLU A 78 -26.50 -13.90 16.73
CA GLU A 78 -27.42 -15.04 16.54
C GLU A 78 -27.63 -15.36 15.07
N ARG A 79 -27.88 -14.34 14.25
CA ARG A 79 -28.03 -14.50 12.80
C ARG A 79 -26.78 -15.06 12.16
N PHE A 80 -25.61 -14.57 12.55
CA PHE A 80 -24.33 -15.06 12.05
C PHE A 80 -24.14 -16.54 12.35
N LEU A 81 -24.35 -16.97 13.59
CA LEU A 81 -24.23 -18.37 13.98
C LEU A 81 -25.19 -19.29 13.23
N PHE A 82 -26.44 -18.83 13.06
CA PHE A 82 -27.44 -19.55 12.28
C PHE A 82 -27.07 -19.66 10.77
N GLU A 83 -26.59 -18.59 10.18
CA GLU A 83 -26.14 -18.59 8.78
C GLU A 83 -24.95 -19.53 8.56
N GLN A 84 -23.98 -19.56 9.49
CA GLN A 84 -22.83 -20.45 9.42
C GLN A 84 -23.21 -21.92 9.58
N ASP A 85 -24.08 -22.24 10.52
CA ASP A 85 -24.63 -23.59 10.68
C ASP A 85 -25.38 -24.05 9.43
N SER A 86 -26.24 -23.19 8.89
CA SER A 86 -26.98 -23.48 7.66
C SER A 86 -26.06 -23.73 6.47
N LEU A 87 -25.00 -22.95 6.35
CA LEU A 87 -23.98 -23.11 5.30
C LEU A 87 -23.23 -24.45 5.46
N TYR A 88 -22.84 -24.79 6.69
CA TYR A 88 -22.19 -26.07 6.98
C TYR A 88 -23.05 -27.26 6.51
N TRP A 89 -24.32 -27.28 6.87
CA TRP A 89 -25.21 -28.39 6.49
C TRP A 89 -25.50 -28.42 4.98
N ALA A 90 -25.52 -27.26 4.31
CA ALA A 90 -25.73 -27.17 2.87
C ALA A 90 -24.53 -27.62 2.04
N THR A 91 -23.31 -27.47 2.55
CA THR A 91 -22.06 -27.72 1.79
C THR A 91 -21.31 -28.98 2.24
N ARG A 92 -21.76 -29.62 3.30
CA ARG A 92 -21.10 -30.75 3.96
C ARG A 92 -20.76 -31.93 3.02
N ASP A 93 -21.61 -32.19 2.03
CA ASP A 93 -21.50 -33.33 1.14
C ASP A 93 -20.76 -32.99 -0.18
N ASP A 94 -20.38 -31.74 -0.40
CA ASP A 94 -19.82 -31.27 -1.67
C ASP A 94 -18.28 -31.25 -1.69
N ASN A 95 -17.60 -31.78 -0.68
CA ASN A 95 -16.13 -31.66 -0.51
C ASN A 95 -15.60 -30.23 -0.58
N VAL A 96 -16.46 -29.23 -0.36
CA VAL A 96 -16.05 -27.84 -0.25
C VAL A 96 -15.48 -27.60 1.13
N PRO A 97 -14.29 -27.04 1.27
CA PRO A 97 -13.75 -26.72 2.58
C PRO A 97 -14.69 -25.78 3.33
N TYR A 98 -15.20 -26.22 4.48
CA TYR A 98 -16.02 -25.39 5.32
C TYR A 98 -15.15 -24.39 6.09
N GLU A 99 -15.35 -23.12 5.79
CA GLU A 99 -14.39 -22.06 6.13
C GLU A 99 -14.39 -21.66 7.61
N THR A 100 -15.53 -21.72 8.30
CA THR A 100 -15.64 -21.18 9.66
C THR A 100 -15.57 -22.21 10.78
N GLY A 101 -15.77 -23.50 10.50
CA GLY A 101 -15.80 -24.55 11.53
C GLY A 101 -16.96 -24.46 12.54
N ILE A 102 -17.97 -23.60 12.29
CA ILE A 102 -19.15 -23.43 13.12
C ILE A 102 -20.22 -24.42 12.65
N THR A 103 -20.57 -25.37 13.51
CA THR A 103 -21.48 -26.49 13.22
C THR A 103 -22.73 -26.50 14.08
N SER A 104 -22.95 -25.44 14.84
CA SER A 104 -24.14 -25.24 15.71
C SER A 104 -24.54 -23.77 15.72
N PRO A 105 -25.84 -23.45 15.70
CA PRO A 105 -26.32 -22.08 15.81
C PRO A 105 -26.30 -21.55 17.27
N HIS A 106 -25.89 -22.36 18.22
CA HIS A 106 -25.91 -21.99 19.63
C HIS A 106 -24.56 -21.46 20.11
N LEU A 107 -24.57 -20.32 20.79
CA LEU A 107 -23.37 -19.64 21.29
C LEU A 107 -22.58 -20.49 22.31
N GLU A 108 -23.26 -21.32 23.12
CA GLU A 108 -22.63 -22.19 24.05
C GLU A 108 -21.75 -23.26 23.41
N ASP A 109 -22.10 -23.71 22.22
CA ASP A 109 -21.35 -24.70 21.45
C ASP A 109 -20.13 -24.13 20.69
N LEU A 110 -20.00 -22.80 20.67
CA LEU A 110 -18.88 -22.14 20.01
C LEU A 110 -17.56 -22.47 20.71
N SER A 111 -16.60 -23.01 19.97
CA SER A 111 -15.26 -23.31 20.53
C SER A 111 -14.48 -22.02 20.84
N ASP A 112 -13.56 -22.08 21.82
CA ASP A 112 -12.71 -20.94 22.18
C ASP A 112 -11.83 -20.50 21.01
N SER A 113 -11.37 -21.47 20.19
CA SER A 113 -10.61 -21.16 18.95
C SER A 113 -11.45 -20.34 17.99
N MET A 114 -12.70 -20.71 17.73
CA MET A 114 -13.58 -19.98 16.83
C MET A 114 -14.01 -18.64 17.42
N ALA A 115 -14.30 -18.59 18.72
CA ALA A 115 -14.55 -17.34 19.43
C ALA A 115 -13.37 -16.37 19.27
N THR A 116 -12.13 -16.87 19.33
CA THR A 116 -10.92 -16.07 19.11
C THR A 116 -10.87 -15.53 17.67
N VAL A 117 -11.18 -16.34 16.66
CA VAL A 117 -11.24 -15.90 15.26
C VAL A 117 -12.29 -14.81 15.08
N ILE A 118 -13.50 -14.99 15.62
CA ILE A 118 -14.58 -13.99 15.53
C ILE A 118 -14.16 -12.69 16.23
N ALA A 119 -13.70 -12.76 17.48
CA ALA A 119 -13.28 -11.59 18.25
C ALA A 119 -12.20 -10.79 17.52
N LYS A 120 -11.15 -11.48 17.05
CA LYS A 120 -10.04 -10.87 16.31
C LYS A 120 -10.46 -10.29 14.95
N THR A 121 -11.50 -10.86 14.32
CA THR A 121 -12.01 -10.33 13.05
C THR A 121 -12.65 -8.95 13.22
N HIS A 122 -13.28 -8.70 14.38
CA HIS A 122 -14.00 -7.46 14.68
C HIS A 122 -13.14 -6.36 15.30
N LEU A 123 -11.85 -6.60 15.54
CA LEU A 123 -10.97 -5.68 16.24
C LEU A 123 -9.78 -5.27 15.38
N VAL A 124 -9.49 -3.96 15.33
CA VAL A 124 -8.33 -3.37 14.65
C VAL A 124 -7.51 -2.58 15.65
N GLU A 125 -6.18 -2.72 15.64
CA GLU A 125 -5.24 -1.96 16.47
C GLU A 125 -4.92 -0.61 15.85
N ALA A 126 -5.91 0.22 15.72
CA ALA A 126 -5.85 1.63 15.32
C ALA A 126 -7.21 2.26 15.54
N ARG A 127 -7.26 3.59 15.71
CA ARG A 127 -8.51 4.33 15.83
C ARG A 127 -8.94 4.82 14.45
N TYR A 128 -10.11 4.39 13.99
CA TYR A 128 -10.72 4.80 12.72
C TYR A 128 -12.10 5.42 12.95
N PRO A 129 -12.22 6.75 13.07
CA PRO A 129 -13.50 7.44 12.97
C PRO A 129 -14.14 7.20 11.58
N MET A 130 -15.46 7.28 11.49
CA MET A 130 -16.19 7.08 10.22
C MET A 130 -15.68 8.02 9.11
N ALA A 131 -15.26 9.23 9.45
CA ALA A 131 -14.72 10.21 8.51
C ALA A 131 -13.41 9.77 7.83
N GLU A 132 -12.69 8.81 8.41
CA GLU A 132 -11.42 8.26 7.88
C GLU A 132 -11.61 6.95 7.12
N MET A 133 -12.84 6.42 7.06
CA MET A 133 -13.17 5.18 6.36
C MET A 133 -13.45 5.43 4.88
N ASN A 134 -12.42 5.48 4.06
CA ASN A 134 -12.53 5.66 2.61
C ASN A 134 -12.83 4.34 1.90
N GLU A 135 -13.53 4.41 0.75
CA GLU A 135 -13.81 3.25 -0.10
C GLU A 135 -12.52 2.56 -0.53
N GLY A 136 -12.42 1.26 -0.22
CA GLY A 136 -11.24 0.44 -0.43
C GLY A 136 -10.98 -0.47 0.75
N THR A 137 -9.91 -0.26 1.51
CA THR A 137 -9.62 -1.01 2.76
C THR A 137 -9.15 -0.08 3.88
N LEU A 138 -9.30 -0.54 5.13
CA LEU A 138 -8.56 0.05 6.24
C LEU A 138 -7.05 -0.19 6.06
N HIS A 139 -6.23 0.80 6.36
CA HIS A 139 -4.77 0.68 6.23
C HIS A 139 -4.15 -0.31 7.23
N ARG A 140 -4.81 -0.55 8.36
CA ARG A 140 -4.43 -1.59 9.33
C ARG A 140 -5.30 -2.82 9.15
N ARG A 141 -4.66 -3.99 9.20
CA ARG A 141 -5.37 -5.28 9.26
C ARG A 141 -5.99 -5.47 10.64
N ASN A 142 -7.04 -6.27 10.69
CA ASN A 142 -7.60 -6.70 11.97
C ASN A 142 -6.64 -7.64 12.74
N PHE A 143 -6.98 -8.01 13.97
CA PHE A 143 -6.14 -8.90 14.77
C PHE A 143 -5.98 -10.32 14.19
N ASN A 144 -6.77 -10.70 13.19
CA ASN A 144 -6.57 -11.92 12.40
C ASN A 144 -5.64 -11.69 11.18
N LEU A 145 -5.00 -10.53 11.09
CA LEU A 145 -4.12 -10.14 9.99
C LEU A 145 -4.83 -10.12 8.62
N ARG A 146 -6.13 -9.78 8.61
CA ARG A 146 -6.96 -9.65 7.40
C ARG A 146 -7.30 -8.20 7.14
N SER A 147 -7.31 -7.82 5.87
CA SER A 147 -7.80 -6.52 5.44
C SER A 147 -9.32 -6.47 5.57
N LEU A 148 -9.85 -5.33 6.01
CA LEU A 148 -11.28 -5.06 6.07
C LEU A 148 -11.64 -4.07 4.95
N GLY A 149 -12.54 -4.49 4.07
CA GLY A 149 -13.03 -3.69 2.96
C GLY A 149 -14.06 -2.66 3.41
N ILE A 150 -13.97 -1.47 2.85
CA ILE A 150 -14.91 -0.37 3.06
C ILE A 150 -15.63 -0.08 1.75
N SER A 151 -16.94 -0.05 1.80
CA SER A 151 -17.82 0.39 0.70
C SER A 151 -18.98 1.18 1.23
N TYR A 152 -19.83 1.73 0.35
CA TYR A 152 -20.94 2.58 0.74
C TYR A 152 -22.25 2.07 0.18
N LYS A 153 -23.30 2.17 0.97
CA LYS A 153 -24.64 1.79 0.55
C LYS A 153 -25.67 2.84 0.96
N VAL A 154 -26.61 3.10 0.08
CA VAL A 154 -27.79 3.94 0.39
C VAL A 154 -29.02 3.05 0.38
N VAL A 155 -29.74 3.00 1.49
CA VAL A 155 -30.99 2.25 1.65
C VAL A 155 -32.01 3.19 2.29
N ASP A 156 -33.18 3.35 1.68
CA ASP A 156 -34.25 4.22 2.15
C ASP A 156 -33.76 5.64 2.51
N GLU A 157 -32.97 6.23 1.59
CA GLU A 157 -32.38 7.57 1.71
C GLU A 157 -31.32 7.71 2.84
N ARG A 158 -30.95 6.62 3.52
CA ARG A 158 -29.90 6.61 4.54
C ARG A 158 -28.59 6.07 3.98
N PHE A 159 -27.52 6.77 4.30
CA PHE A 159 -26.16 6.38 3.94
C PHE A 159 -25.56 5.45 5.01
N TYR A 160 -24.97 4.37 4.57
CA TYR A 160 -24.28 3.40 5.43
C TYR A 160 -22.87 3.15 4.93
N ILE A 161 -21.93 3.09 5.85
CA ILE A 161 -20.61 2.52 5.62
C ILE A 161 -20.72 1.01 5.83
N MET A 162 -20.24 0.25 4.85
CA MET A 162 -20.30 -1.21 4.83
C MET A 162 -18.91 -1.79 5.07
N ILE A 163 -18.80 -2.76 5.96
CA ILE A 163 -17.60 -3.54 6.17
C ILE A 163 -17.71 -4.83 5.35
N ASN A 164 -16.72 -5.09 4.48
CA ASN A 164 -16.69 -6.22 3.55
C ASN A 164 -17.98 -6.34 2.69
N ASN A 165 -18.62 -5.22 2.39
CA ASN A 165 -19.93 -5.12 1.72
C ASN A 165 -21.04 -6.00 2.36
N HIS A 166 -20.88 -6.37 3.61
CA HIS A 166 -21.79 -7.26 4.34
C HIS A 166 -22.41 -6.62 5.58
N SER A 167 -21.59 -6.01 6.43
CA SER A 167 -22.00 -5.47 7.72
C SER A 167 -22.13 -3.94 7.64
N ALA A 168 -23.32 -3.40 7.89
CA ALA A 168 -23.56 -1.96 7.92
C ALA A 168 -23.24 -1.36 9.29
N ILE A 169 -22.56 -0.23 9.35
CA ILE A 169 -22.44 0.57 10.57
C ILE A 169 -23.78 1.26 10.81
N ILE A 170 -24.46 0.87 11.90
CA ILE A 170 -25.76 1.42 12.33
C ILE A 170 -25.65 2.40 13.49
N GLY A 171 -24.52 2.40 14.20
CA GLY A 171 -24.20 3.34 15.27
C GLY A 171 -22.69 3.58 15.30
N GLY A 172 -22.25 4.69 14.72
CA GLY A 172 -20.83 4.98 14.56
C GLY A 172 -20.28 5.96 15.58
N ASP A 173 -18.94 6.06 15.61
CA ASP A 173 -18.17 7.06 16.38
C ASP A 173 -18.49 7.10 17.88
N ASN A 174 -18.72 5.92 18.51
CA ASN A 174 -18.83 5.85 19.96
C ASN A 174 -17.42 5.93 20.55
N GLU A 175 -17.02 7.14 20.98
CA GLU A 175 -15.70 7.45 21.50
C GLU A 175 -15.49 6.86 22.89
N VAL A 176 -14.36 6.21 23.10
CA VAL A 176 -13.89 5.70 24.37
C VAL A 176 -12.42 6.05 24.59
N GLU A 177 -11.93 5.99 25.84
CA GLU A 177 -10.56 6.40 26.17
C GLU A 177 -9.48 5.67 25.34
N ASN A 178 -9.67 4.40 25.05
CA ASN A 178 -8.70 3.59 24.33
C ASN A 178 -9.17 3.20 22.92
N GLY A 179 -10.09 3.96 22.31
CA GLY A 179 -10.48 3.69 20.93
C GLY A 179 -11.81 4.27 20.49
N VAL A 180 -12.40 3.66 19.47
CA VAL A 180 -13.71 3.98 18.92
C VAL A 180 -14.50 2.69 18.66
N ILE A 181 -15.81 2.74 18.89
CA ILE A 181 -16.71 1.59 18.70
C ILE A 181 -17.75 1.93 17.64
N HIS A 182 -17.90 1.05 16.67
CA HIS A 182 -18.94 1.12 15.64
C HIS A 182 -19.88 -0.07 15.79
N ILE A 183 -21.15 0.21 16.05
CA ILE A 183 -22.20 -0.81 16.14
C ILE A 183 -22.57 -1.24 14.73
N ILE A 184 -22.61 -2.54 14.47
CA ILE A 184 -22.90 -3.13 13.17
C ILE A 184 -24.15 -4.03 13.22
N ASP A 185 -24.88 -4.07 12.10
CA ASP A 185 -26.14 -4.83 11.94
C ASP A 185 -25.94 -6.33 11.72
N LYS A 186 -24.73 -6.73 11.28
CA LYS A 186 -24.33 -8.12 11.05
C LYS A 186 -22.90 -8.34 11.51
N ALA A 187 -22.60 -9.51 12.06
CA ALA A 187 -21.21 -9.88 12.39
C ALA A 187 -20.38 -10.01 11.10
N ILE A 188 -19.11 -9.64 11.18
CA ILE A 188 -18.19 -9.71 10.04
C ILE A 188 -17.79 -11.17 9.82
N ASN A 189 -18.01 -11.67 8.60
CA ASN A 189 -17.52 -12.98 8.21
C ASN A 189 -15.98 -12.96 8.10
N PRO A 190 -15.26 -13.90 8.73
CA PRO A 190 -13.84 -14.07 8.49
C PRO A 190 -13.56 -14.35 7.01
N THR A 191 -12.68 -13.57 6.38
CA THR A 191 -12.25 -13.81 4.99
C THR A 191 -11.31 -15.01 4.95
N SER A 192 -11.63 -16.01 4.15
CA SER A 192 -10.88 -17.26 4.04
C SER A 192 -10.55 -17.65 2.60
N ARG A 193 -11.30 -17.15 1.60
CA ARG A 193 -11.01 -17.43 0.19
C ARG A 193 -9.77 -16.68 -0.27
N ASN A 194 -8.83 -17.43 -0.87
CA ASN A 194 -7.75 -16.80 -1.62
C ASN A 194 -8.28 -16.15 -2.91
N LEU A 195 -7.44 -15.40 -3.60
CA LEU A 195 -7.83 -14.62 -4.77
C LEU A 195 -8.42 -15.48 -5.91
N PRO A 196 -7.84 -16.63 -6.32
CA PRO A 196 -8.48 -17.51 -7.28
C PRO A 196 -9.85 -18.02 -6.81
N GLY A 197 -9.97 -18.42 -5.55
CA GLY A 197 -11.24 -18.88 -4.96
C GLY A 197 -12.30 -17.79 -4.88
N LEU A 198 -11.89 -16.53 -4.71
CA LEU A 198 -12.80 -15.39 -4.75
C LEU A 198 -13.33 -15.15 -6.17
N ILE A 199 -12.47 -15.18 -7.19
CA ILE A 199 -12.86 -15.04 -8.61
C ILE A 199 -13.83 -16.17 -9.01
N ASP A 200 -13.49 -17.41 -8.66
CA ASP A 200 -14.31 -18.61 -8.98
C ASP A 200 -15.67 -18.59 -8.27
N GLY A 201 -15.75 -17.93 -7.11
CA GLY A 201 -16.97 -17.79 -6.34
C GLY A 201 -18.04 -16.88 -6.98
N TYR A 202 -17.66 -16.05 -7.94
CA TYR A 202 -18.58 -15.13 -8.63
C TYR A 202 -18.87 -15.58 -10.06
N ARG A 203 -20.12 -15.93 -10.33
CA ARG A 203 -20.57 -16.44 -11.65
C ARG A 203 -20.29 -15.46 -12.79
N TYR A 204 -20.27 -14.19 -12.52
CA TYR A 204 -20.05 -13.14 -13.52
C TYR A 204 -18.55 -12.92 -13.86
N PHE A 205 -17.64 -13.68 -13.27
CA PHE A 205 -16.23 -13.78 -13.67
C PHE A 205 -15.88 -15.16 -14.26
N SER A 206 -16.88 -15.91 -14.73
CA SER A 206 -16.72 -17.32 -15.10
C SER A 206 -15.72 -17.53 -16.22
N LEU A 207 -15.71 -16.65 -17.22
CA LEU A 207 -14.81 -16.76 -18.36
C LEU A 207 -13.35 -16.46 -17.97
N PHE A 208 -13.14 -15.41 -17.17
CA PHE A 208 -11.81 -15.12 -16.64
C PHE A 208 -11.31 -16.21 -15.69
N GLY A 209 -12.17 -16.72 -14.81
CA GLY A 209 -11.87 -17.83 -13.92
C GLY A 209 -11.49 -19.12 -14.69
N ALA A 210 -12.18 -19.40 -15.81
CA ALA A 210 -11.82 -20.52 -16.69
C ALA A 210 -10.43 -20.34 -17.33
N ALA A 211 -10.10 -19.11 -17.77
CA ALA A 211 -8.79 -18.80 -18.31
C ALA A 211 -7.67 -18.93 -17.26
N LEU A 212 -7.95 -18.48 -16.03
CA LEU A 212 -7.03 -18.59 -14.89
C LEU A 212 -6.72 -20.07 -14.56
N LYS A 213 -7.73 -20.93 -14.60
CA LYS A 213 -7.57 -22.38 -14.40
C LYS A 213 -6.81 -23.04 -15.56
N GLU A 214 -7.17 -22.71 -16.79
CA GLU A 214 -6.56 -23.30 -18.00
C GLU A 214 -5.05 -23.01 -18.07
N THR A 215 -4.64 -21.82 -17.69
CA THR A 215 -3.22 -21.43 -17.65
C THR A 215 -2.48 -22.04 -16.47
N GLY A 216 -3.17 -22.59 -15.47
CA GLY A 216 -2.58 -23.05 -14.20
C GLY A 216 -1.99 -21.92 -13.36
N PHE A 217 -2.18 -20.66 -13.76
CA PHE A 217 -1.61 -19.53 -13.05
C PHE A 217 -2.24 -19.31 -11.66
N GLN A 218 -3.45 -19.84 -11.44
CA GLN A 218 -4.07 -19.86 -10.12
C GLN A 218 -3.14 -20.41 -9.02
N ASP A 219 -2.29 -21.38 -9.32
CA ASP A 219 -1.40 -22.00 -8.34
C ASP A 219 -0.34 -21.02 -7.82
N SER A 220 0.07 -20.06 -8.65
CA SER A 220 0.97 -18.97 -8.27
C SER A 220 0.32 -17.94 -7.34
N LEU A 221 -1.00 -17.94 -7.25
CA LEU A 221 -1.79 -17.01 -6.46
C LEU A 221 -2.36 -17.63 -5.17
N LEU A 222 -1.87 -18.79 -4.73
CA LEU A 222 -2.40 -19.46 -3.53
C LEU A 222 -1.78 -18.96 -2.24
N HIS A 223 -0.52 -18.52 -2.29
CA HIS A 223 0.22 -18.13 -1.10
C HIS A 223 -0.24 -16.78 -0.56
N ASP A 224 -0.37 -16.66 0.76
CA ASP A 224 -0.66 -15.40 1.44
C ASP A 224 0.51 -14.89 2.28
N ARG A 225 1.47 -15.74 2.61
CA ARG A 225 2.66 -15.44 3.40
C ARG A 225 3.80 -16.38 3.07
N ASP A 226 4.99 -15.98 3.46
CA ASP A 226 6.19 -16.80 3.42
C ASP A 226 6.25 -17.68 4.68
N GLU A 227 5.95 -18.96 4.54
CA GLU A 227 5.92 -19.91 5.66
C GLU A 227 7.33 -20.25 6.17
N GLU A 228 8.38 -19.95 5.37
CA GLU A 228 9.78 -20.16 5.76
C GLU A 228 10.39 -18.90 6.41
N TYR A 229 9.64 -17.80 6.44
CA TYR A 229 10.13 -16.55 7.02
C TYR A 229 10.28 -16.67 8.53
N VAL A 230 11.49 -16.39 9.01
CA VAL A 230 11.81 -16.35 10.43
C VAL A 230 11.99 -14.90 10.85
N PRO A 231 11.13 -14.36 11.74
CA PRO A 231 11.26 -13.01 12.26
C PRO A 231 12.59 -12.83 13.01
N ILE A 232 13.20 -11.67 12.84
CA ILE A 232 14.42 -11.29 13.53
C ILE A 232 14.11 -10.18 14.53
N ASP A 233 14.38 -10.43 15.81
CA ASP A 233 14.24 -9.41 16.85
C ASP A 233 15.50 -8.53 16.93
N TYR A 234 15.53 -7.51 16.09
CA TYR A 234 16.64 -6.54 16.06
C TYR A 234 16.71 -5.71 17.35
N ASN A 235 15.59 -5.51 18.06
CA ASN A 235 15.60 -4.82 19.35
C ASN A 235 16.37 -5.62 20.40
N ALA A 236 16.15 -6.94 20.50
CA ALA A 236 16.90 -7.83 21.39
C ALA A 236 18.38 -7.93 20.98
N MET A 237 18.71 -7.77 19.70
CA MET A 237 20.10 -7.74 19.21
C MET A 237 20.85 -6.43 19.50
N GLY A 238 20.20 -5.47 20.19
CA GLY A 238 20.82 -4.21 20.60
C GLY A 238 20.78 -3.11 19.54
N PHE A 239 19.88 -3.19 18.57
CA PHE A 239 19.58 -2.11 17.62
C PHE A 239 18.49 -1.17 18.13
N ALA A 240 17.84 -1.48 19.25
CA ALA A 240 16.81 -0.64 19.85
C ALA A 240 17.33 0.74 20.21
N GLU A 241 16.54 1.77 19.94
CA GLU A 241 16.76 3.13 20.43
C GLU A 241 15.64 3.53 21.41
N PRO A 242 15.99 3.95 22.64
CA PRO A 242 14.99 4.18 23.69
C PRO A 242 13.91 5.22 23.34
N ASN A 243 14.24 6.17 22.46
CA ASN A 243 13.37 7.32 22.14
C ASN A 243 12.60 7.15 20.81
N TYR A 244 12.86 6.07 20.07
CA TYR A 244 12.27 5.84 18.75
C TYR A 244 11.85 4.38 18.61
N PRO A 245 10.57 4.06 18.89
CA PRO A 245 10.07 2.71 18.73
C PRO A 245 10.18 2.26 17.27
N ARG A 246 10.82 1.13 17.07
CA ARG A 246 11.02 0.52 15.76
C ARG A 246 10.37 -0.86 15.75
N GLN A 247 9.78 -1.23 14.63
CA GLN A 247 9.07 -2.49 14.49
C GLN A 247 9.89 -3.52 13.75
N ASN A 248 9.95 -4.73 14.29
CA ASN A 248 10.39 -5.90 13.54
C ASN A 248 9.29 -6.32 12.55
N VAL A 249 9.68 -6.95 11.46
CA VAL A 249 8.73 -7.59 10.56
C VAL A 249 8.43 -8.99 11.08
N GLU A 250 7.25 -9.17 11.65
CA GLU A 250 6.84 -10.44 12.26
C GLU A 250 6.36 -11.47 11.24
N THR A 251 5.84 -11.01 10.10
CA THR A 251 5.31 -11.86 9.04
C THR A 251 5.63 -11.24 7.70
N LYS A 252 6.11 -12.04 6.77
CA LYS A 252 6.28 -11.61 5.37
C LYS A 252 5.09 -12.08 4.55
N PHE A 253 4.25 -11.14 4.14
CA PHE A 253 3.06 -11.42 3.34
C PHE A 253 3.36 -11.40 1.85
N PHE A 254 2.71 -12.31 1.12
CA PHE A 254 2.51 -12.26 -0.31
C PHE A 254 1.08 -11.82 -0.59
N LYS A 255 0.91 -10.76 -1.34
CA LYS A 255 -0.40 -10.22 -1.68
C LYS A 255 -0.46 -9.89 -3.16
N TYR A 256 -1.66 -9.99 -3.70
CA TYR A 256 -1.88 -9.82 -5.13
C TYR A 256 -3.06 -8.88 -5.37
N THR A 257 -3.00 -8.18 -6.49
CA THR A 257 -4.15 -7.44 -7.01
C THR A 257 -4.48 -7.99 -8.38
N GLY A 258 -5.74 -8.35 -8.58
CA GLY A 258 -6.28 -8.78 -9.88
C GLY A 258 -7.23 -7.74 -10.43
N PHE A 259 -7.06 -7.39 -11.71
CA PHE A 259 -7.98 -6.57 -12.48
C PHE A 259 -8.78 -7.52 -13.38
N VAL A 260 -10.10 -7.66 -13.16
CA VAL A 260 -10.88 -8.77 -13.71
C VAL A 260 -12.10 -8.24 -14.46
N GLU A 261 -12.25 -8.70 -15.70
CA GLU A 261 -13.42 -8.40 -16.52
C GLU A 261 -14.62 -9.25 -16.10
N PRO A 262 -15.78 -8.64 -15.85
CA PRO A 262 -17.03 -9.37 -15.85
C PRO A 262 -17.33 -9.99 -17.22
N ASP A 263 -18.01 -11.13 -17.26
CA ASP A 263 -18.33 -11.86 -18.51
C ASP A 263 -19.03 -10.97 -19.54
N GLU A 264 -19.82 -9.99 -19.10
CA GLU A 264 -20.46 -9.04 -20.02
C GLU A 264 -19.49 -8.17 -20.81
N VAL A 265 -18.33 -7.87 -20.25
CA VAL A 265 -17.28 -7.10 -20.94
C VAL A 265 -16.73 -7.93 -22.12
N PHE A 266 -16.50 -9.20 -21.90
CA PHE A 266 -16.11 -10.14 -22.96
C PHE A 266 -17.24 -10.32 -23.99
N ASN A 267 -18.47 -10.51 -23.53
CA ASN A 267 -19.62 -10.71 -24.38
C ASN A 267 -19.89 -9.50 -25.29
N ALA A 268 -19.62 -8.30 -24.84
CA ALA A 268 -19.76 -7.07 -25.64
C ALA A 268 -18.80 -7.04 -26.84
N GLU A 269 -17.69 -7.79 -26.79
CA GLU A 269 -16.74 -7.93 -27.89
C GLU A 269 -16.91 -9.26 -28.65
N GLY A 270 -17.98 -10.01 -28.39
CA GLY A 270 -18.30 -11.26 -29.07
C GLY A 270 -17.51 -12.48 -28.57
N ILE A 271 -16.95 -12.39 -27.37
CA ILE A 271 -16.20 -13.46 -26.70
C ILE A 271 -17.12 -14.12 -25.68
N TYR A 272 -17.61 -15.32 -25.98
CA TYR A 272 -18.58 -16.04 -25.16
C TYR A 272 -18.03 -17.30 -24.52
N THR A 273 -16.94 -17.82 -25.07
CA THR A 273 -16.32 -19.09 -24.65
C THR A 273 -14.84 -18.91 -24.38
N LEU A 274 -14.26 -19.88 -23.65
CA LEU A 274 -12.82 -19.91 -23.44
C LEU A 274 -12.02 -20.02 -24.76
N ASP A 275 -12.58 -20.68 -25.76
CA ASP A 275 -11.92 -20.81 -27.07
C ASP A 275 -11.95 -19.47 -27.84
N ASP A 276 -13.03 -18.67 -27.71
CA ASP A 276 -13.06 -17.31 -28.23
C ASP A 276 -12.00 -16.46 -27.56
N LEU A 277 -11.84 -16.59 -26.22
CA LEU A 277 -10.84 -15.84 -25.46
C LEU A 277 -9.40 -16.26 -25.84
N LYS A 278 -9.16 -17.56 -26.08
CA LYS A 278 -7.88 -18.05 -26.60
C LYS A 278 -7.55 -17.42 -27.96
N ALA A 279 -8.53 -17.40 -28.88
CA ALA A 279 -8.36 -16.79 -30.20
C ALA A 279 -8.14 -15.26 -30.10
N PHE A 280 -8.84 -14.60 -29.17
CA PHE A 280 -8.61 -13.18 -28.88
C PHE A 280 -7.20 -12.92 -28.34
N ALA A 281 -6.73 -13.72 -27.38
CA ALA A 281 -5.38 -13.59 -26.83
C ALA A 281 -4.31 -13.82 -27.91
N GLU A 282 -4.47 -14.82 -28.77
CA GLU A 282 -3.55 -15.07 -29.90
C GLU A 282 -3.42 -13.88 -30.85
N LYS A 283 -4.48 -13.10 -31.04
CA LYS A 283 -4.47 -11.89 -31.84
C LYS A 283 -3.53 -10.80 -31.29
N TRP A 284 -3.44 -10.71 -29.96
CA TRP A 284 -2.64 -9.67 -29.29
C TRP A 284 -1.23 -10.13 -28.92
N TYR A 285 -1.07 -11.39 -28.53
CA TYR A 285 0.20 -11.91 -27.98
C TYR A 285 0.90 -12.93 -28.91
N GLY A 286 0.32 -13.18 -30.09
CA GLY A 286 0.87 -14.14 -31.05
C GLY A 286 0.54 -15.59 -30.72
N THR A 287 1.18 -16.52 -31.44
CA THR A 287 0.85 -17.98 -31.39
C THR A 287 1.99 -18.81 -30.83
N GLU A 288 2.93 -18.21 -30.09
CA GLU A 288 4.03 -18.94 -29.47
C GLU A 288 3.50 -19.96 -28.46
N ASP A 289 4.11 -21.13 -28.40
CA ASP A 289 3.71 -22.25 -27.54
C ASP A 289 2.19 -22.57 -27.59
N LYS A 290 1.57 -22.44 -28.78
CA LYS A 290 0.15 -22.70 -28.98
C LYS A 290 -0.24 -24.08 -28.45
N GLY A 291 -1.31 -24.15 -27.68
CA GLY A 291 -1.80 -25.38 -27.03
C GLY A 291 -1.08 -25.74 -25.71
N ASN A 292 0.03 -25.08 -25.36
CA ASN A 292 0.65 -25.21 -24.05
C ASN A 292 0.30 -23.98 -23.21
N TYR A 293 -0.91 -23.96 -22.66
CA TYR A 293 -1.44 -22.80 -21.91
C TYR A 293 -0.70 -22.51 -20.61
N LYS A 294 0.06 -23.45 -20.07
CA LYS A 294 0.90 -23.25 -18.87
C LYS A 294 2.24 -22.56 -19.18
N SER A 295 2.63 -22.49 -20.44
CA SER A 295 3.85 -21.79 -20.81
C SER A 295 3.70 -20.28 -20.64
N PRO A 296 4.67 -19.57 -20.02
CA PRO A 296 4.64 -18.11 -19.92
C PRO A 296 4.77 -17.39 -21.27
N ARG A 297 5.12 -18.11 -22.35
CA ARG A 297 5.15 -17.59 -23.72
C ARG A 297 3.83 -17.74 -24.45
N ASN A 298 2.91 -18.58 -23.96
CA ASN A 298 1.59 -18.76 -24.54
C ASN A 298 0.73 -17.50 -24.44
N ALA A 299 -0.04 -17.20 -25.48
CA ALA A 299 -0.85 -16.00 -25.56
C ALA A 299 -1.87 -15.86 -24.42
N LEU A 300 -2.60 -16.94 -24.08
CA LEU A 300 -3.57 -16.92 -22.98
C LEU A 300 -2.87 -16.72 -21.63
N ASN A 301 -1.69 -17.32 -21.44
CA ASN A 301 -0.91 -17.13 -20.21
C ASN A 301 -0.46 -15.68 -20.07
N LYS A 302 0.08 -15.08 -21.15
CA LYS A 302 0.45 -13.66 -21.18
C LYS A 302 -0.75 -12.77 -20.88
N PHE A 303 -1.92 -13.06 -21.47
CA PHE A 303 -3.15 -12.34 -21.21
C PHE A 303 -3.50 -12.39 -19.71
N VAL A 304 -3.63 -13.59 -19.13
CA VAL A 304 -4.02 -13.75 -17.72
C VAL A 304 -3.01 -13.10 -16.77
N THR A 305 -1.71 -13.31 -16.98
CA THR A 305 -0.66 -12.83 -16.07
C THR A 305 -0.48 -11.31 -16.11
N TYR A 306 -0.87 -10.64 -17.20
CA TYR A 306 -0.88 -9.17 -17.28
C TYR A 306 -1.93 -8.52 -16.37
N HIS A 307 -2.97 -9.24 -15.97
CA HIS A 307 -4.02 -8.76 -15.08
C HIS A 307 -3.64 -8.75 -13.59
N PHE A 308 -2.47 -9.26 -13.24
CA PHE A 308 -2.07 -9.38 -11.84
C PHE A 308 -0.79 -8.62 -11.54
N VAL A 309 -0.78 -7.98 -10.36
CA VAL A 309 0.42 -7.38 -9.76
C VAL A 309 0.65 -7.98 -8.38
N GLU A 310 1.92 -8.21 -8.01
CA GLU A 310 2.32 -8.83 -6.75
C GLU A 310 2.35 -7.77 -5.62
N ARG A 311 1.20 -7.23 -5.29
CA ARG A 311 0.98 -6.30 -4.17
C ARG A 311 -0.50 -6.17 -3.85
N GLU A 312 -0.82 -5.69 -2.65
CA GLU A 312 -2.20 -5.40 -2.25
C GLU A 312 -2.50 -3.91 -2.53
N LEU A 313 -3.22 -3.66 -3.61
CA LEU A 313 -3.67 -2.32 -4.02
C LEU A 313 -5.18 -2.23 -3.84
N ALA A 314 -5.67 -1.94 -2.65
CA ALA A 314 -7.08 -1.62 -2.44
C ALA A 314 -7.45 -0.34 -3.23
N TYR A 315 -8.74 -0.10 -3.48
CA TYR A 315 -9.18 1.00 -4.33
C TYR A 315 -8.64 2.37 -3.87
N ASN A 316 -8.56 2.61 -2.57
CA ASN A 316 -7.97 3.82 -1.98
C ASN A 316 -6.42 3.82 -1.98
N ASP A 317 -5.81 2.67 -2.25
CA ASP A 317 -4.36 2.47 -2.15
C ASP A 317 -3.66 2.34 -3.52
N ILE A 318 -4.44 2.26 -4.61
CA ILE A 318 -3.91 2.08 -5.97
C ILE A 318 -2.98 3.24 -6.33
N ILE A 319 -3.38 4.47 -5.99
CA ILE A 319 -2.55 5.67 -6.15
C ILE A 319 -2.52 6.37 -4.81
N LEU A 320 -1.39 6.23 -4.12
CA LEU A 320 -1.15 6.90 -2.85
C LEU A 320 -0.75 8.35 -3.12
N TYR A 321 -1.56 9.25 -2.61
CA TYR A 321 -1.29 10.66 -2.66
C TYR A 321 -1.64 11.27 -1.31
N GLY A 322 -0.62 11.65 -0.55
CA GLY A 322 -0.80 12.27 0.75
C GLY A 322 -1.42 13.66 0.61
N ASN A 323 -2.60 13.82 1.14
CA ASN A 323 -3.29 15.10 1.25
C ASN A 323 -3.29 15.65 2.67
N LYS A 324 -2.63 15.00 3.62
CA LYS A 324 -2.64 15.42 5.02
C LYS A 324 -1.25 15.90 5.43
N TYR A 325 -1.07 17.21 5.50
CA TYR A 325 0.01 17.77 6.30
C TYR A 325 -0.39 17.68 7.78
N LEU A 326 0.37 16.92 8.54
CA LEU A 326 0.36 17.06 9.98
C LEU A 326 1.37 18.15 10.34
N ASN A 327 0.92 19.18 11.04
CA ASN A 327 1.86 20.13 11.61
C ASN A 327 2.73 19.42 12.68
N ASN A 328 3.81 20.08 13.10
CA ASN A 328 4.71 19.56 14.14
C ASN A 328 4.02 19.31 15.51
N GLN A 329 2.72 19.56 15.63
CA GLN A 329 1.89 19.39 16.81
C GLN A 329 0.85 18.27 16.64
N GLY A 330 0.82 17.58 15.47
CA GLY A 330 -0.12 16.50 15.20
C GLY A 330 -1.51 16.97 14.76
N GLU A 331 -1.68 18.25 14.46
CA GLU A 331 -2.94 18.80 13.95
C GLU A 331 -2.99 18.65 12.43
N SER A 332 -4.07 18.08 11.93
CA SER A 332 -4.37 18.06 10.49
C SER A 332 -4.63 19.48 10.00
N PHE A 333 -3.83 19.99 9.06
CA PHE A 333 -4.22 21.19 8.35
C PHE A 333 -5.44 20.90 7.49
N ASP A 334 -6.47 21.70 7.67
CA ASP A 334 -7.69 21.63 6.89
C ASP A 334 -7.34 21.73 5.40
N SER A 335 -7.86 20.80 4.61
CA SER A 335 -7.56 20.57 3.22
C SER A 335 -7.94 21.71 2.26
N GLU A 336 -8.56 22.78 2.76
CA GLU A 336 -9.00 23.89 1.92
C GLU A 336 -7.87 24.75 1.36
N ASN A 337 -6.68 24.67 1.92
CA ASN A 337 -5.50 25.43 1.46
C ASN A 337 -4.36 24.60 0.88
N ILE A 338 -4.53 23.28 0.76
CA ILE A 338 -3.56 22.44 0.07
C ILE A 338 -3.85 22.55 -1.41
N MET A 339 -2.96 23.15 -2.18
CA MET A 339 -3.05 23.12 -3.62
C MET A 339 -2.99 21.66 -4.05
N LEU A 340 -4.12 21.11 -4.45
CA LEU A 340 -4.17 19.82 -5.12
C LEU A 340 -3.19 19.87 -6.31
N PRO A 341 -2.40 18.83 -6.53
CA PRO A 341 -1.46 18.81 -7.64
C PRO A 341 -2.22 19.08 -8.95
N ASN A 342 -1.70 20.02 -9.71
CA ASN A 342 -2.28 20.46 -11.00
C ASN A 342 -1.90 19.51 -12.13
N PHE A 343 -1.86 18.21 -11.87
CA PHE A 343 -1.48 17.19 -12.85
C PHE A 343 -2.18 15.87 -12.53
N ASP A 344 -2.21 14.96 -13.51
CA ASP A 344 -2.70 13.59 -13.31
C ASP A 344 -1.79 12.86 -12.34
N ARG A 345 -2.40 12.19 -11.37
CA ARG A 345 -1.70 11.30 -10.46
C ARG A 345 -1.59 9.95 -11.11
N TYR A 346 -0.42 9.35 -11.06
CA TYR A 346 -0.16 8.06 -11.70
C TYR A 346 0.90 7.27 -10.93
N ASP A 347 0.88 5.96 -11.14
CA ASP A 347 1.94 5.07 -10.72
C ASP A 347 2.13 3.97 -11.79
N TYR A 348 3.25 3.27 -11.70
CA TYR A 348 3.59 2.18 -12.60
C TYR A 348 3.84 0.93 -11.80
N PHE A 349 3.20 -0.16 -12.20
CA PHE A 349 3.34 -1.44 -11.55
C PHE A 349 3.86 -2.49 -12.54
N GLU A 350 4.90 -3.21 -12.13
CA GLU A 350 5.35 -4.39 -12.86
C GLU A 350 4.29 -5.49 -12.69
N THR A 351 3.74 -5.96 -13.79
CA THR A 351 2.76 -7.04 -13.79
C THR A 351 3.43 -8.39 -13.59
N MET A 352 2.68 -9.44 -13.24
CA MET A 352 3.22 -10.78 -13.12
C MET A 352 3.61 -11.39 -14.48
N GLN A 353 3.22 -10.77 -15.60
CA GLN A 353 3.75 -11.06 -16.93
C GLN A 353 5.16 -10.46 -17.15
N GLY A 354 5.50 -9.36 -16.44
CA GLY A 354 6.74 -8.61 -16.58
C GLY A 354 6.60 -7.17 -17.09
N PRO A 355 5.86 -6.87 -18.16
CA PRO A 355 5.66 -5.49 -18.63
C PRO A 355 4.96 -4.60 -17.61
N LEU A 356 5.23 -3.30 -17.70
CA LEU A 356 4.62 -2.31 -16.83
C LEU A 356 3.15 -2.06 -17.18
N MET A 357 2.37 -1.82 -16.14
CA MET A 357 1.02 -1.28 -16.19
C MET A 357 1.07 0.14 -15.62
N LYS A 358 0.55 1.13 -16.35
CA LYS A 358 0.38 2.50 -15.84
C LYS A 358 -1.01 2.65 -15.27
N VAL A 359 -1.12 3.05 -14.03
CA VAL A 359 -2.41 3.39 -13.41
C VAL A 359 -2.47 4.89 -13.20
N THR A 360 -3.58 5.53 -13.59
CA THR A 360 -3.72 6.99 -13.60
C THR A 360 -5.05 7.41 -13.00
N LYS A 361 -5.01 8.40 -12.12
CA LYS A 361 -6.16 9.17 -11.67
C LYS A 361 -6.09 10.56 -12.33
N PRO A 362 -6.81 10.77 -13.45
CA PRO A 362 -6.73 12.01 -14.20
C PRO A 362 -7.22 13.20 -13.40
N LEU A 363 -6.61 14.35 -13.62
CA LEU A 363 -7.11 15.63 -13.17
C LEU A 363 -8.26 16.05 -14.08
N SER A 364 -9.47 15.61 -13.79
CA SER A 364 -10.65 16.00 -14.55
C SER A 364 -11.65 16.71 -13.63
N THR A 365 -12.19 17.82 -14.12
CA THR A 365 -13.27 18.54 -13.45
C THR A 365 -14.62 17.84 -13.52
N THR A 366 -14.74 16.81 -14.35
CA THR A 366 -16.01 16.10 -14.61
C THR A 366 -16.02 14.63 -14.15
N GLN A 367 -14.84 14.01 -13.92
CA GLN A 367 -14.69 12.59 -13.57
C GLN A 367 -13.77 12.39 -12.35
N GLY A 368 -13.73 13.33 -11.44
CA GLY A 368 -12.74 13.54 -10.39
C GLY A 368 -12.29 12.38 -9.50
N THR A 369 -12.86 11.18 -9.59
CA THR A 369 -12.52 10.03 -8.76
C THR A 369 -12.11 8.78 -9.52
N ASP A 370 -12.33 8.72 -10.84
CA ASP A 370 -12.07 7.53 -11.64
C ASP A 370 -10.59 7.21 -11.76
N ILE A 371 -10.25 5.94 -11.70
CA ILE A 371 -8.90 5.40 -11.88
C ILE A 371 -8.88 4.58 -13.16
N PHE A 372 -7.87 4.81 -13.99
CA PHE A 372 -7.73 4.15 -15.28
C PHE A 372 -6.41 3.40 -15.37
N ILE A 373 -6.45 2.22 -15.99
CA ILE A 373 -5.29 1.46 -16.40
C ILE A 373 -4.92 1.85 -17.82
N ASN A 374 -3.63 2.01 -18.08
CA ASN A 374 -3.05 2.38 -19.37
C ASN A 374 -3.73 3.61 -19.97
N TYR A 375 -3.82 4.67 -19.16
CA TYR A 375 -4.45 5.93 -19.55
C TYR A 375 -3.57 6.71 -20.52
N SER A 376 -4.19 7.13 -21.62
CA SER A 376 -3.55 7.93 -22.64
C SER A 376 -4.30 9.23 -22.87
N LYS A 377 -3.60 10.37 -22.77
CA LYS A 377 -4.12 11.72 -23.04
C LYS A 377 -4.08 12.12 -24.51
N ARG A 378 -3.54 11.28 -25.39
CA ARG A 378 -3.33 11.65 -26.79
C ARG A 378 -4.61 12.19 -27.39
N GLU A 379 -4.62 13.48 -27.76
CA GLU A 379 -5.72 14.10 -28.49
C GLU A 379 -5.97 13.35 -29.80
N GLN A 380 -7.22 13.00 -30.03
CA GLN A 380 -7.63 12.16 -31.16
C GLN A 380 -7.62 12.90 -32.46
N PRO A 381 -7.17 12.30 -33.54
CA PRO A 381 -7.93 12.39 -34.78
C PRO A 381 -9.20 11.53 -34.63
N PHE A 382 -10.31 12.07 -34.95
CA PHE A 382 -11.72 11.72 -34.84
C PHE A 382 -12.18 10.26 -35.00
N ASN A 383 -11.36 9.23 -34.82
CA ASN A 383 -11.73 7.81 -34.87
C ASN A 383 -11.66 7.15 -33.49
N PHE A 384 -12.75 7.23 -32.76
CA PHE A 384 -12.98 6.60 -31.46
C PHE A 384 -12.79 5.07 -31.46
N ASN A 385 -12.75 4.43 -32.62
CA ASN A 385 -12.72 2.99 -32.79
C ASN A 385 -11.32 2.36 -32.83
N MET A 386 -10.23 3.12 -32.74
CA MET A 386 -8.86 2.57 -32.82
C MET A 386 -8.10 2.48 -31.50
N ARG A 387 -8.69 2.86 -30.37
CA ARG A 387 -8.11 2.68 -29.04
C ARG A 387 -8.78 1.55 -28.30
N THR A 388 -8.74 0.39 -28.89
CA THR A 388 -9.15 -0.83 -28.24
C THR A 388 -8.18 -1.14 -27.10
N HIS A 389 -8.74 -1.36 -25.90
CA HIS A 389 -8.02 -1.93 -24.75
C HIS A 389 -6.99 -0.99 -24.05
N VAL A 390 -7.13 0.32 -24.19
CA VAL A 390 -6.50 1.34 -23.34
C VAL A 390 -7.56 2.21 -22.67
N ASN A 391 -7.17 3.00 -21.66
CA ASN A 391 -8.11 3.75 -20.84
C ASN A 391 -9.16 2.82 -20.20
N VAL A 392 -8.69 1.72 -19.63
CA VAL A 392 -9.51 0.74 -18.93
C VAL A 392 -9.83 1.29 -17.55
N ARG A 393 -11.11 1.48 -17.26
CA ARG A 393 -11.53 2.05 -15.98
C ARG A 393 -11.65 0.95 -14.93
N ILE A 394 -11.10 1.22 -13.76
CA ILE A 394 -11.32 0.40 -12.57
C ILE A 394 -12.67 0.82 -11.96
N ILE A 395 -13.59 -0.12 -11.84
CA ILE A 395 -14.92 0.15 -11.30
C ILE A 395 -14.85 0.12 -9.77
N PRO A 396 -15.21 1.22 -9.07
CA PRO A 396 -15.25 1.21 -7.61
C PRO A 396 -16.17 0.12 -7.06
N PRO A 397 -15.84 -0.54 -5.93
CA PRO A 397 -16.68 -1.59 -5.36
C PRO A 397 -18.13 -1.17 -5.12
N THR A 398 -18.35 0.02 -4.59
CA THR A 398 -19.70 0.57 -4.35
C THR A 398 -20.51 0.76 -5.65
N GLU A 399 -19.86 1.20 -6.72
CA GLU A 399 -20.49 1.36 -8.01
C GLU A 399 -20.81 0.00 -8.63
N PHE A 400 -19.85 -0.92 -8.62
CA PHE A 400 -20.02 -2.25 -9.18
C PHE A 400 -21.22 -2.99 -8.56
N CYS A 401 -21.38 -2.92 -7.24
CA CYS A 401 -22.52 -3.51 -6.53
C CYS A 401 -23.90 -2.94 -6.99
N LYS A 402 -23.90 -1.71 -7.52
CA LYS A 402 -25.13 -1.03 -7.97
C LYS A 402 -25.45 -1.27 -9.44
N MET A 403 -24.49 -1.71 -10.26
CA MET A 403 -24.66 -1.88 -11.69
C MET A 403 -25.72 -2.93 -12.01
N LYS A 404 -25.73 -4.05 -11.26
CA LYS A 404 -26.68 -5.14 -11.41
C LYS A 404 -27.04 -5.79 -10.08
N LYS A 405 -28.26 -6.34 -10.01
CA LYS A 405 -28.70 -7.06 -8.81
C LYS A 405 -27.79 -8.25 -8.46
N GLU A 406 -27.25 -8.93 -9.46
CA GLU A 406 -26.33 -10.07 -9.28
C GLU A 406 -24.96 -9.71 -8.75
N TYR A 407 -24.58 -8.40 -8.75
CA TYR A 407 -23.32 -7.89 -8.22
C TYR A 407 -23.46 -7.31 -6.79
N ALA A 408 -24.69 -7.34 -6.24
CA ALA A 408 -25.00 -6.65 -4.99
C ALA A 408 -24.24 -7.18 -3.75
N ASP A 409 -23.76 -8.41 -3.81
CA ASP A 409 -22.99 -9.10 -2.78
C ASP A 409 -21.47 -9.13 -3.05
N PHE A 410 -21.02 -8.42 -4.09
CA PHE A 410 -19.60 -8.38 -4.43
C PHE A 410 -18.77 -7.82 -3.27
N ASN A 411 -17.73 -8.58 -2.90
CA ASN A 411 -16.67 -8.15 -2.00
C ASN A 411 -15.32 -8.32 -2.72
N SER A 412 -14.55 -7.26 -2.78
CA SER A 412 -13.26 -7.24 -3.46
C SER A 412 -12.12 -7.93 -2.70
N ILE A 413 -12.33 -8.28 -1.41
CA ILE A 413 -11.28 -8.68 -0.49
C ILE A 413 -11.10 -10.19 -0.47
N ALA A 414 -9.91 -10.65 -0.81
CA ALA A 414 -9.46 -12.02 -0.63
C ALA A 414 -8.50 -12.13 0.58
N LEU A 415 -8.23 -13.37 1.00
CA LEU A 415 -7.24 -13.70 2.02
C LEU A 415 -5.86 -13.11 1.69
N ASN A 416 -5.47 -13.20 0.45
CA ASN A 416 -4.13 -12.86 -0.05
C ASN A 416 -4.15 -11.74 -1.09
N GLY A 417 -5.17 -10.90 -1.10
CA GLY A 417 -5.19 -9.76 -2.01
C GLY A 417 -6.56 -9.17 -2.27
N VAL A 418 -6.67 -8.47 -3.38
CA VAL A 418 -7.89 -7.78 -3.79
C VAL A 418 -8.17 -7.99 -5.28
N ILE A 419 -9.44 -7.94 -5.68
CA ILE A 419 -9.84 -7.90 -7.08
C ILE A 419 -10.59 -6.61 -7.38
N HIS A 420 -10.34 -6.08 -8.58
CA HIS A 420 -11.03 -4.91 -9.11
C HIS A 420 -11.73 -5.27 -10.42
N PRO A 421 -13.06 -5.11 -10.48
CA PRO A 421 -13.76 -5.19 -11.75
C PRO A 421 -13.31 -4.06 -12.68
N ILE A 422 -13.20 -4.35 -13.98
CA ILE A 422 -12.82 -3.38 -15.01
C ILE A 422 -13.86 -3.33 -16.14
N ASP A 423 -13.94 -2.16 -16.81
CA ASP A 423 -15.00 -1.86 -17.77
C ASP A 423 -14.68 -2.25 -19.23
N LYS A 424 -13.45 -2.67 -19.50
CA LYS A 424 -12.98 -3.08 -20.83
C LYS A 424 -11.98 -4.22 -20.72
N ILE A 425 -11.81 -4.99 -21.81
CA ILE A 425 -10.79 -6.03 -21.85
C ILE A 425 -9.40 -5.38 -21.77
N LEU A 426 -8.59 -5.82 -20.82
CA LEU A 426 -7.25 -5.34 -20.59
C LEU A 426 -6.23 -6.19 -21.37
N VAL A 427 -5.44 -5.55 -22.22
CA VAL A 427 -4.31 -6.19 -22.90
C VAL A 427 -3.06 -5.32 -22.86
N TYR A 428 -1.89 -5.92 -22.95
CA TYR A 428 -0.67 -5.19 -23.24
C TYR A 428 -0.60 -4.92 -24.76
N ASN A 429 -1.11 -3.75 -25.16
CA ASN A 429 -0.98 -3.28 -26.53
C ASN A 429 0.41 -2.67 -26.70
N GLU A 430 1.37 -3.41 -27.25
CA GLU A 430 2.76 -2.98 -27.34
C GLU A 430 2.94 -1.64 -28.09
N ASP A 431 2.22 -1.43 -29.19
CA ASP A 431 2.31 -0.18 -29.96
C ASP A 431 1.86 1.03 -29.12
N GLU A 432 0.77 0.91 -28.38
CA GLU A 432 0.29 1.99 -27.50
C GLU A 432 1.15 2.12 -26.24
N MET A 433 1.58 1.03 -25.64
CA MET A 433 2.40 1.09 -24.43
C MET A 433 3.78 1.65 -24.72
N VAL A 434 4.51 1.06 -25.66
CA VAL A 434 5.90 1.46 -25.98
C VAL A 434 5.96 2.75 -26.80
N GLY A 435 5.00 2.95 -27.72
CA GLY A 435 4.95 4.10 -28.60
C GLY A 435 4.35 5.37 -27.98
N ASN A 436 3.56 5.25 -26.93
CA ASN A 436 2.78 6.33 -26.35
C ASN A 436 2.82 6.37 -24.82
N ILE A 437 2.15 5.42 -24.12
CA ILE A 437 1.88 5.50 -22.68
C ILE A 437 3.17 5.45 -21.85
N LEU A 438 4.13 4.58 -22.21
CA LEU A 438 5.44 4.47 -21.56
C LEU A 438 6.52 5.25 -22.34
N ASN A 439 6.13 6.06 -23.31
CA ASN A 439 7.03 6.91 -24.10
C ASN A 439 7.08 8.34 -23.56
N GLU A 440 7.23 8.44 -22.26
CA GLU A 440 7.21 9.69 -21.51
C GLU A 440 8.30 9.71 -20.43
N ARG A 441 8.39 10.79 -19.66
CA ARG A 441 9.13 10.80 -18.41
C ARG A 441 8.42 9.92 -17.40
N MET A 442 9.04 8.83 -17.04
CA MET A 442 8.48 7.90 -16.06
C MET A 442 9.10 8.17 -14.69
N ARG A 443 8.28 8.41 -13.70
CA ARG A 443 8.68 8.59 -12.30
C ARG A 443 8.18 7.40 -11.49
N PHE A 444 9.10 6.83 -10.73
CA PHE A 444 8.83 5.70 -9.87
C PHE A 444 9.20 6.10 -8.45
N ASP A 445 8.22 6.15 -7.59
CA ASP A 445 8.45 6.27 -6.17
C ASP A 445 9.35 5.09 -5.70
N ILE A 446 10.34 5.38 -4.89
CA ILE A 446 11.33 4.35 -4.48
C ILE A 446 10.67 3.21 -3.71
N ALA A 447 9.70 3.50 -2.85
CA ALA A 447 9.00 2.46 -2.12
C ALA A 447 8.13 1.58 -3.03
N THR A 448 7.61 2.10 -4.15
CA THR A 448 6.88 1.26 -5.11
C THR A 448 7.78 0.29 -5.87
N LEU A 449 9.09 0.50 -5.88
CA LEU A 449 10.04 -0.48 -6.42
C LEU A 449 10.24 -1.71 -5.51
N ILE A 450 9.71 -1.66 -4.27
CA ILE A 450 9.81 -2.71 -3.26
C ILE A 450 8.39 -3.20 -2.92
N PRO A 451 7.81 -4.12 -3.70
CA PRO A 451 6.40 -4.53 -3.54
C PRO A 451 6.03 -5.01 -2.15
N GLU A 452 6.97 -5.64 -1.46
CA GLU A 452 6.76 -6.20 -0.13
C GLU A 452 6.42 -5.13 0.92
N LEU A 453 6.83 -3.87 0.73
CA LEU A 453 6.43 -2.76 1.60
C LEU A 453 4.91 -2.54 1.56
N GLN A 454 4.29 -2.66 0.37
CA GLN A 454 2.84 -2.58 0.23
C GLN A 454 2.15 -3.88 0.67
N CYS A 455 2.70 -5.06 0.33
CA CYS A 455 2.18 -6.34 0.82
C CYS A 455 2.08 -6.41 2.34
N ASN A 456 2.99 -5.74 3.04
CA ASN A 456 3.06 -5.73 4.50
C ASN A 456 2.45 -4.47 5.15
N LYS A 457 1.75 -3.62 4.37
CA LYS A 457 1.15 -2.36 4.84
C LYS A 457 2.13 -1.41 5.53
N MET A 458 3.44 -1.52 5.21
CA MET A 458 4.50 -0.72 5.82
C MET A 458 4.57 0.69 5.25
N ARG A 459 4.02 0.90 4.06
CA ARG A 459 4.02 2.19 3.40
C ARG A 459 2.99 3.17 3.97
N TYR A 460 2.01 2.65 4.74
CA TYR A 460 0.96 3.50 5.30
C TYR A 460 1.39 4.08 6.63
N TYR A 461 1.29 5.40 6.75
CA TYR A 461 1.49 6.09 8.00
C TYR A 461 0.38 5.68 8.99
N PRO A 462 0.70 5.23 10.20
CA PRO A 462 -0.35 4.91 11.15
C PRO A 462 -1.12 6.19 11.50
N PRO A 463 -2.46 6.14 11.55
CA PRO A 463 -3.23 7.24 12.10
C PRO A 463 -2.80 7.41 13.56
N GLN A 464 -2.33 8.57 13.90
CA GLN A 464 -1.95 9.07 15.24
C GLN A 464 -0.47 8.95 15.67
N ASN A 465 0.13 10.13 15.79
CA ASN A 465 1.17 10.56 16.76
C ASN A 465 2.53 9.83 16.84
N SER A 466 2.87 8.91 16.01
CA SER A 466 4.24 8.41 16.01
C SER A 466 5.05 9.07 14.89
N LYS A 467 5.69 10.18 15.20
CA LYS A 467 6.54 10.96 14.29
C LYS A 467 7.64 10.16 13.58
N TYR A 468 7.88 8.90 13.94
CA TYR A 468 8.99 8.10 13.41
C TYR A 468 8.65 6.61 13.47
N TYR A 469 7.65 6.20 12.70
CA TYR A 469 7.36 4.78 12.55
C TYR A 469 8.36 4.18 11.59
N CYS A 470 9.40 3.52 12.11
CA CYS A 470 10.39 2.86 11.30
C CYS A 470 10.31 1.35 11.48
N TYR A 471 10.53 0.65 10.37
CA TYR A 471 10.61 -0.80 10.32
C TYR A 471 12.06 -1.24 10.11
N TYR A 472 12.46 -2.32 10.77
CA TYR A 472 13.67 -3.02 10.41
C TYR A 472 13.37 -3.91 9.20
N ILE A 473 14.04 -3.64 8.08
CA ILE A 473 13.96 -4.47 6.89
C ILE A 473 15.12 -5.45 6.93
N PRO A 474 14.87 -6.76 7.10
CA PRO A 474 15.92 -7.75 7.11
C PRO A 474 16.42 -8.06 5.69
N GLU A 475 17.62 -8.61 5.63
CA GLU A 475 18.12 -9.25 4.42
C GLU A 475 17.12 -10.32 3.94
N ASN A 476 16.94 -10.46 2.65
CA ASN A 476 15.96 -11.37 2.01
C ASN A 476 14.47 -11.04 2.22
N PHE A 477 14.16 -9.86 2.75
CA PHE A 477 12.78 -9.41 2.84
C PHE A 477 12.14 -9.20 1.47
N SER A 478 12.89 -8.64 0.51
CA SER A 478 12.42 -8.37 -0.84
C SER A 478 13.37 -8.94 -1.90
N LYS A 479 12.81 -9.51 -2.96
CA LYS A 479 13.57 -9.92 -4.15
C LYS A 479 14.13 -8.72 -4.94
N ASN A 480 13.58 -7.52 -4.71
CA ASN A 480 14.01 -6.27 -5.34
C ASN A 480 15.06 -5.51 -4.51
N LEU A 481 15.51 -6.07 -3.39
CA LEU A 481 16.58 -5.52 -2.55
C LEU A 481 17.76 -6.49 -2.47
N LYS A 482 18.97 -5.94 -2.56
CA LYS A 482 20.22 -6.65 -2.24
C LYS A 482 20.96 -5.87 -1.19
N PHE A 483 21.38 -6.55 -0.15
CA PHE A 483 22.18 -5.97 0.93
C PHE A 483 23.66 -6.21 0.66
N HIS A 484 24.47 -5.17 0.78
CA HIS A 484 25.92 -5.20 0.74
C HIS A 484 26.51 -4.84 2.12
N GLN A 485 25.64 -4.77 3.12
CA GLN A 485 25.92 -4.45 4.53
C GLN A 485 25.44 -5.59 5.42
N SER A 486 25.95 -5.63 6.66
CA SER A 486 25.53 -6.62 7.67
C SER A 486 24.51 -6.09 8.68
N THR A 487 24.18 -4.81 8.62
CA THR A 487 23.22 -4.17 9.52
C THR A 487 21.82 -4.13 8.87
N PRO A 488 20.73 -4.15 9.65
CA PRO A 488 19.40 -4.02 9.10
C PRO A 488 19.22 -2.65 8.43
N LEU A 489 18.48 -2.62 7.35
CA LEU A 489 17.98 -1.38 6.76
C LEU A 489 16.80 -0.89 7.59
N LEU A 490 16.77 0.39 7.92
CA LEU A 490 15.60 1.05 8.47
C LEU A 490 14.79 1.66 7.33
N TYR A 491 13.50 1.43 7.37
CA TYR A 491 12.55 2.04 6.48
C TYR A 491 11.49 2.79 7.29
N GLY A 492 11.29 4.07 6.99
CA GLY A 492 10.21 4.88 7.52
C GLY A 492 9.42 5.50 6.36
N PRO A 493 8.11 5.22 6.25
CA PRO A 493 7.30 5.85 5.22
C PRO A 493 7.33 7.37 5.38
N GLY A 494 7.37 8.09 4.26
CA GLY A 494 7.22 9.53 4.24
C GLY A 494 5.83 9.96 4.69
N GLU A 495 5.70 11.19 5.13
CA GLU A 495 4.39 11.77 5.50
C GLU A 495 3.51 11.98 4.26
N GLN A 496 4.09 11.96 3.09
CA GLN A 496 3.46 12.12 1.79
C GLN A 496 3.83 10.94 0.90
N TYR A 497 3.01 10.63 -0.06
CA TYR A 497 3.14 9.47 -0.92
C TYR A 497 3.29 9.89 -2.38
N SER A 498 4.01 9.09 -3.16
CA SER A 498 4.15 9.23 -4.62
C SER A 498 4.68 10.58 -5.11
N CYS A 499 5.98 10.67 -5.33
CA CYS A 499 6.65 11.84 -5.92
C CYS A 499 6.38 13.13 -5.15
N ASP A 500 6.42 13.08 -3.85
CA ASP A 500 6.12 14.19 -2.99
C ASP A 500 7.37 14.85 -2.37
N TYR A 501 7.14 15.74 -1.43
CA TYR A 501 8.13 16.67 -0.93
C TYR A 501 9.28 16.06 -0.13
N LEU A 502 9.05 14.97 0.59
CA LEU A 502 10.02 14.45 1.55
C LEU A 502 10.57 13.06 1.17
N GLY A 503 9.79 12.25 0.45
CA GLY A 503 10.14 10.88 0.14
C GLY A 503 10.23 9.97 1.36
N ASP A 504 10.61 8.73 1.12
CA ASP A 504 10.74 7.70 2.14
C ASP A 504 12.11 7.76 2.81
N ASN A 505 12.12 7.50 4.12
CA ASN A 505 13.34 7.49 4.91
C ASN A 505 13.99 6.11 4.86
N PHE A 506 15.26 6.09 4.48
CA PHE A 506 16.12 4.92 4.57
C PHE A 506 17.26 5.21 5.52
N GLY A 507 17.59 4.30 6.41
CA GLY A 507 18.59 4.56 7.42
C GLY A 507 19.25 3.29 7.95
N SER A 508 20.23 3.47 8.82
CA SER A 508 20.81 2.41 9.63
C SER A 508 20.96 2.91 11.07
N THR A 509 20.80 2.03 12.03
CA THR A 509 21.07 2.35 13.44
C THR A 509 22.55 2.34 13.76
N LYS A 510 23.34 1.60 13.00
CA LYS A 510 24.78 1.42 13.21
C LYS A 510 25.43 1.11 11.87
N GLY A 511 26.35 1.95 11.46
CA GLY A 511 27.12 1.74 10.25
C GLY A 511 26.50 2.36 9.01
N ILE A 512 27.11 2.06 7.91
CA ILE A 512 26.88 2.67 6.60
C ILE A 512 25.88 1.82 5.82
N ILE A 513 24.92 2.45 5.16
CA ILE A 513 24.01 1.77 4.24
C ILE A 513 24.71 1.47 2.93
N ASP A 514 24.54 0.27 2.45
CA ASP A 514 24.99 -0.16 1.13
C ASP A 514 23.98 -1.20 0.59
N ILE A 515 23.06 -0.74 -0.25
CA ILE A 515 21.96 -1.55 -0.78
C ILE A 515 21.84 -1.38 -2.30
N SER A 516 21.29 -2.37 -2.96
CA SER A 516 20.84 -2.24 -4.35
C SER A 516 19.34 -2.44 -4.45
N ILE A 517 18.68 -1.57 -5.19
CA ILE A 517 17.26 -1.61 -5.50
C ILE A 517 17.10 -1.96 -6.98
N LYS A 518 16.25 -2.93 -7.30
CA LYS A 518 15.94 -3.31 -8.69
C LYS A 518 15.21 -2.15 -9.38
N LEU A 519 15.70 -1.76 -10.55
CA LEU A 519 15.01 -0.79 -11.41
C LEU A 519 13.81 -1.45 -12.08
N PRO A 520 12.77 -0.65 -12.41
CA PRO A 520 11.57 -1.18 -13.04
C PRO A 520 11.85 -1.67 -14.46
N ASN A 521 11.06 -2.63 -14.92
CA ASN A 521 11.17 -3.24 -16.24
C ASN A 521 10.57 -2.32 -17.33
N VAL A 522 11.33 -1.31 -17.74
CA VAL A 522 10.89 -0.30 -18.72
C VAL A 522 11.15 -0.76 -20.17
N PRO A 523 10.46 -0.19 -21.19
CA PRO A 523 10.74 -0.50 -22.58
C PRO A 523 12.22 -0.32 -22.95
N PRO A 524 12.83 -1.28 -23.70
CA PRO A 524 14.26 -1.23 -24.03
C PRO A 524 14.65 0.01 -24.83
N ARG A 525 15.38 0.93 -24.19
CA ARG A 525 15.93 2.15 -24.82
C ARG A 525 16.95 2.83 -23.92
N THR A 526 17.58 3.88 -24.42
CA THR A 526 18.47 4.71 -23.60
C THR A 526 17.68 5.77 -22.85
N TYR A 527 17.89 5.81 -21.53
CA TYR A 527 17.28 6.77 -20.61
C TYR A 527 18.35 7.65 -19.96
N GLU A 528 18.01 8.90 -19.71
CA GLU A 528 18.67 9.67 -18.68
C GLU A 528 18.04 9.31 -17.34
N VAL A 529 18.85 8.84 -16.41
CA VAL A 529 18.42 8.38 -15.08
C VAL A 529 18.64 9.52 -14.11
N ARG A 530 17.59 9.90 -13.39
CA ARG A 530 17.60 10.97 -12.39
C ARG A 530 17.02 10.46 -11.08
N ILE A 531 17.38 11.10 -9.98
CA ILE A 531 16.87 10.75 -8.66
C ILE A 531 16.63 12.01 -7.83
N VAL A 532 15.62 11.97 -6.97
CA VAL A 532 15.39 12.95 -5.92
C VAL A 532 15.81 12.36 -4.59
N ILE A 533 16.71 13.08 -3.92
CA ILE A 533 17.28 12.70 -2.63
C ILE A 533 17.38 13.93 -1.76
N ASP A 534 17.07 13.77 -0.48
CA ASP A 534 17.35 14.74 0.57
C ASP A 534 18.20 14.06 1.66
N PHE A 535 19.18 14.76 2.16
CA PHE A 535 20.18 14.31 3.14
C PHE A 535 21.08 13.15 2.71
N GLY A 536 22.25 13.09 3.30
CA GLY A 536 23.24 12.01 3.17
C GLY A 536 24.46 12.35 2.31
N VAL A 537 25.49 11.53 2.44
CA VAL A 537 26.69 11.54 1.58
C VAL A 537 26.70 10.19 0.85
N LEU A 538 26.34 10.21 -0.41
CA LEU A 538 26.00 9.01 -1.15
C LEU A 538 26.83 8.86 -2.42
N GLN A 539 27.30 7.63 -2.68
CA GLN A 539 27.78 7.21 -3.98
C GLN A 539 26.80 6.24 -4.60
N MET A 540 26.44 6.48 -5.85
CA MET A 540 25.51 5.65 -6.60
C MET A 540 26.16 4.91 -7.75
N TYR A 541 25.59 3.76 -8.06
CA TYR A 541 26.00 2.92 -9.18
C TYR A 541 24.77 2.38 -9.89
N ILE A 542 24.85 2.26 -11.22
CA ILE A 542 23.86 1.49 -11.99
C ILE A 542 24.57 0.31 -12.62
N ASP A 543 24.12 -0.91 -12.32
CA ASP A 543 24.76 -2.17 -12.77
C ASP A 543 26.25 -2.23 -12.42
N ASN A 544 26.61 -1.78 -11.22
CA ASN A 544 27.99 -1.64 -10.71
C ASN A 544 28.85 -0.58 -11.40
N GLU A 545 28.32 0.18 -12.35
CA GLU A 545 29.01 1.32 -12.95
C GLU A 545 28.76 2.58 -12.13
N ILE A 546 29.81 3.30 -11.76
CA ILE A 546 29.72 4.52 -10.98
C ILE A 546 29.00 5.63 -11.76
N THR A 547 28.09 6.34 -11.11
CA THR A 547 27.27 7.38 -11.75
C THR A 547 27.79 8.80 -11.53
N GLY A 548 29.09 8.99 -11.52
CA GLY A 548 29.71 10.30 -11.30
C GLY A 548 30.28 10.47 -9.89
N VAL A 549 30.44 11.72 -9.47
CA VAL A 549 30.98 12.04 -8.14
C VAL A 549 29.97 11.78 -7.04
N PRO A 550 30.42 11.53 -5.80
CA PRO A 550 29.54 11.41 -4.65
C PRO A 550 28.61 12.63 -4.52
N ILE A 551 27.40 12.35 -4.07
CA ILE A 551 26.41 13.39 -3.76
C ILE A 551 26.53 13.66 -2.27
N GLU A 552 26.79 14.91 -1.89
CA GLU A 552 26.83 15.36 -0.50
C GLU A 552 25.63 16.25 -0.22
N PHE A 553 24.81 15.84 0.74
CA PHE A 553 23.66 16.60 1.20
C PHE A 553 23.79 16.86 2.71
N TYR A 554 24.09 18.09 3.09
CA TYR A 554 24.12 18.53 4.47
C TYR A 554 23.09 19.63 4.70
N GLY A 555 21.92 19.31 5.19
CA GLY A 555 20.97 20.26 5.74
C GLY A 555 20.84 21.59 4.96
N SER A 556 21.01 22.73 5.64
CA SER A 556 20.98 24.06 5.03
C SER A 556 22.22 24.42 4.21
N GLU A 557 23.22 23.59 4.22
CA GLU A 557 24.52 23.82 3.59
C GLU A 557 24.83 22.89 2.42
N ILE A 558 23.83 22.44 1.67
CA ILE A 558 24.05 21.90 0.30
C ILE A 558 24.62 23.03 -0.50
N GLU A 559 25.81 23.33 -0.16
CA GLU A 559 26.23 24.63 -0.46
C GLU A 559 26.97 24.67 -1.70
N LYS A 560 26.53 25.65 -2.25
CA LYS A 560 27.29 26.69 -2.96
C LYS A 560 28.65 26.26 -3.53
N ASN A 561 29.38 25.37 -2.91
CA ASN A 561 30.77 25.10 -3.24
C ASN A 561 31.08 23.69 -3.77
N ASN A 562 30.38 22.64 -3.37
CA ASN A 562 30.79 21.26 -3.71
C ASN A 562 30.03 20.61 -4.85
N ILE A 563 28.76 20.95 -5.05
CA ILE A 563 27.93 20.32 -6.09
C ILE A 563 27.58 21.25 -7.25
N GLY A 564 28.16 22.44 -7.24
CA GLY A 564 27.95 23.41 -8.30
C GLY A 564 26.53 23.98 -8.37
N TYR A 565 25.79 23.90 -7.27
CA TYR A 565 24.46 24.44 -7.15
C TYR A 565 24.50 25.95 -7.02
N VAL A 566 23.71 26.67 -7.82
CA VAL A 566 23.46 28.11 -7.66
C VAL A 566 22.09 28.23 -7.03
N TYR A 567 22.07 28.44 -5.73
CA TYR A 567 20.89 28.91 -5.05
C TYR A 567 20.71 30.37 -5.43
N ASP A 568 19.62 30.68 -6.10
CA ASP A 568 19.31 32.04 -6.48
C ASP A 568 17.93 32.42 -5.96
N ASP A 569 17.92 33.05 -4.78
CA ASP A 569 16.72 33.65 -4.21
C ASP A 569 16.34 34.96 -4.88
N GLU A 570 17.25 35.56 -5.65
CA GLU A 570 17.12 36.94 -6.11
C GLU A 570 16.98 37.09 -7.63
N THR A 571 17.32 36.09 -8.41
CA THR A 571 17.18 36.22 -9.86
C THR A 571 15.84 35.71 -10.35
N ASP A 572 15.29 36.54 -11.16
CA ASP A 572 14.07 36.38 -11.87
C ASP A 572 13.89 34.98 -12.44
N ASP A 573 12.89 34.34 -11.95
CA ASP A 573 12.52 33.02 -12.27
C ASP A 573 11.75 32.90 -13.59
N ASN A 574 12.26 33.49 -14.64
CA ASN A 574 11.90 33.09 -15.99
C ASN A 574 12.54 31.73 -16.34
N GLY A 575 13.33 31.18 -15.46
CA GLY A 575 13.64 29.76 -15.23
C GLY A 575 14.57 29.10 -16.24
N VAL A 576 14.52 29.46 -17.50
CA VAL A 576 15.16 28.69 -18.59
C VAL A 576 16.70 28.77 -18.53
N GLU A 577 17.25 29.90 -18.20
CA GLU A 577 18.71 30.06 -18.13
C GLU A 577 19.29 29.37 -16.88
N ASN A 578 18.63 29.50 -15.74
CA ASN A 578 19.05 28.84 -14.52
C ASN A 578 18.91 27.32 -14.61
N ASP A 579 17.85 26.81 -15.22
CA ASP A 579 17.67 25.39 -15.45
C ASP A 579 18.78 24.81 -16.32
N LYS A 580 19.20 25.52 -17.37
CA LYS A 580 20.34 25.10 -18.23
C LYS A 580 21.67 25.10 -17.47
N GLN A 581 21.92 26.09 -16.64
CA GLN A 581 23.15 26.16 -15.84
C GLN A 581 23.20 25.02 -14.81
N MET A 582 22.11 24.75 -14.14
CA MET A 582 21.99 23.62 -13.21
C MET A 582 22.21 22.31 -13.94
N ARG A 583 21.58 22.13 -15.09
CA ARG A 583 21.69 20.92 -15.91
C ARG A 583 23.15 20.66 -16.33
N ASN A 584 23.91 21.70 -16.71
CA ASN A 584 25.32 21.59 -17.05
C ASN A 584 26.17 21.09 -15.86
N ARG A 585 25.67 21.22 -14.64
CA ARG A 585 26.28 20.74 -13.39
C ARG A 585 25.70 19.41 -12.93
N GLY A 586 24.80 18.81 -13.71
CA GLY A 586 24.18 17.52 -13.40
C GLY A 586 23.01 17.60 -12.42
N TRP A 587 22.37 18.78 -12.30
CA TRP A 587 21.22 18.99 -11.46
C TRP A 587 20.06 19.62 -12.23
N MET A 588 18.84 19.40 -11.74
CA MET A 588 17.64 20.01 -12.28
C MET A 588 16.73 20.47 -11.13
N LYS A 589 16.05 21.59 -11.33
CA LYS A 589 14.97 22.00 -10.43
C LYS A 589 13.81 21.02 -10.50
N ALA A 590 12.99 20.98 -9.46
CA ALA A 590 11.74 20.24 -9.48
C ALA A 590 10.89 20.70 -10.68
N PRO A 591 10.10 19.82 -11.32
CA PRO A 591 9.12 20.24 -12.32
C PRO A 591 8.01 21.05 -11.66
N ASP A 592 7.29 21.87 -12.44
CA ASP A 592 6.18 22.68 -11.93
C ASP A 592 5.06 21.81 -11.29
N SER A 593 4.92 20.59 -11.78
CA SER A 593 3.89 19.64 -11.31
C SER A 593 4.24 18.91 -10.02
N PHE A 594 5.53 18.83 -9.67
CA PHE A 594 6.03 18.11 -8.48
C PHE A 594 6.95 18.99 -7.64
N CYS A 595 6.68 20.29 -7.58
CA CYS A 595 7.48 21.15 -6.76
C CYS A 595 7.05 21.10 -5.31
N ALA A 596 8.05 21.04 -4.44
CA ALA A 596 7.89 21.13 -3.02
C ALA A 596 7.33 22.49 -2.59
N PHE A 597 6.61 22.51 -1.49
CA PHE A 597 6.21 23.77 -0.87
C PHE A 597 7.38 24.41 -0.12
N SER A 598 7.57 25.71 -0.31
CA SER A 598 8.47 26.44 0.56
C SER A 598 7.88 26.53 1.97
N TYR A 599 8.61 26.04 2.95
CA TYR A 599 8.20 26.03 4.35
C TYR A 599 7.81 27.41 4.90
N ASN A 600 8.35 28.48 4.30
CA ASN A 600 8.12 29.84 4.77
C ASN A 600 6.99 30.59 4.06
N ASN A 601 6.56 30.14 2.87
CA ASN A 601 5.65 30.93 2.05
C ASN A 601 4.44 30.14 1.50
N TRP A 602 4.34 28.85 1.77
CA TRP A 602 3.25 27.97 1.26
C TRP A 602 3.04 28.07 -0.26
N LYS A 603 4.09 28.40 -0.99
CA LYS A 603 4.07 28.47 -2.47
C LYS A 603 4.93 27.34 -3.03
N PRO A 604 4.49 26.74 -4.14
CA PRO A 604 5.33 25.81 -4.87
C PRO A 604 6.66 26.46 -5.23
N ALA A 605 7.77 25.82 -4.88
CA ALA A 605 9.10 26.30 -5.16
C ALA A 605 9.92 25.21 -5.85
N ARG A 606 10.23 25.41 -7.12
CA ARG A 606 10.99 24.46 -7.93
C ARG A 606 12.45 24.28 -7.49
N ASN A 607 12.97 25.22 -6.73
CA ASN A 607 14.35 25.23 -6.24
C ASN A 607 14.50 24.85 -4.77
N THR A 608 13.50 24.24 -4.16
CA THR A 608 13.64 23.65 -2.83
C THR A 608 14.58 22.44 -2.87
N LYS A 609 15.36 22.28 -1.82
CA LYS A 609 16.37 21.20 -1.73
C LYS A 609 15.79 19.82 -1.99
N SER A 610 14.70 19.50 -1.33
CA SER A 610 13.98 18.22 -1.43
C SER A 610 13.28 18.00 -2.77
N GLY A 611 13.16 19.01 -3.62
CA GLY A 611 12.60 18.87 -4.97
C GLY A 611 13.67 18.77 -6.07
N LEU A 612 14.96 18.93 -5.75
CA LEU A 612 16.00 18.90 -6.76
C LEU A 612 16.25 17.48 -7.28
N ARG A 613 16.36 17.38 -8.61
CA ARG A 613 16.67 16.12 -9.27
C ARG A 613 18.17 16.07 -9.62
N LYS A 614 18.84 15.00 -9.16
CA LYS A 614 20.21 14.70 -9.58
C LYS A 614 20.20 13.85 -10.84
N ILE A 615 20.90 14.29 -11.90
CA ILE A 615 21.17 13.46 -13.08
C ILE A 615 22.29 12.49 -12.72
N LEU A 616 22.00 11.19 -12.76
CA LEU A 616 22.98 10.14 -12.46
C LEU A 616 23.79 9.79 -13.69
N THR A 617 23.14 9.37 -14.76
CA THR A 617 23.81 8.91 -15.99
C THR A 617 22.82 8.84 -17.15
N ARG A 618 23.35 8.55 -18.35
CA ARG A 618 22.57 8.10 -19.51
C ARG A 618 22.94 6.64 -19.78
N LYS A 619 21.97 5.76 -19.70
CA LYS A 619 22.19 4.33 -19.82
C LYS A 619 21.13 3.66 -20.67
N TYR A 620 21.53 2.69 -21.49
CA TYR A 620 20.60 1.78 -22.14
C TYR A 620 20.10 0.77 -21.12
N LEU A 621 18.79 0.76 -20.89
CA LEU A 621 18.11 -0.23 -20.09
C LEU A 621 17.45 -1.20 -21.06
N GLY A 622 17.90 -2.44 -21.06
CA GLY A 622 17.42 -3.52 -21.94
C GLY A 622 16.37 -4.38 -21.25
N SER A 623 16.24 -5.61 -21.72
CA SER A 623 15.28 -6.58 -21.17
C SER A 623 15.84 -7.38 -19.97
N SER A 624 17.06 -7.10 -19.53
CA SER A 624 17.66 -7.71 -18.33
C SER A 624 17.35 -6.88 -17.10
N ASP A 625 17.49 -7.50 -15.92
CA ASP A 625 17.38 -6.79 -14.64
C ASP A 625 18.49 -5.75 -14.50
N HIS A 626 18.11 -4.53 -14.17
CA HIS A 626 19.00 -3.42 -13.85
C HIS A 626 18.89 -3.06 -12.37
N TRP A 627 20.00 -2.61 -11.76
CA TRP A 627 20.09 -2.35 -10.34
C TRP A 627 20.70 -0.99 -10.04
N LEU A 628 20.01 -0.21 -9.22
CA LEU A 628 20.53 1.01 -8.61
C LEU A 628 21.12 0.65 -7.25
N ARG A 629 22.44 0.78 -7.08
CA ARG A 629 23.12 0.65 -5.78
C ARG A 629 23.31 2.02 -5.18
N VAL A 630 22.92 2.17 -3.93
CA VAL A 630 23.11 3.35 -3.10
C VAL A 630 24.03 2.98 -1.97
N LYS A 631 25.16 3.65 -1.89
CA LYS A 631 26.18 3.45 -0.85
C LYS A 631 26.43 4.74 -0.10
N GLU A 632 26.19 4.75 1.20
CA GLU A 632 26.60 5.85 2.06
C GLU A 632 28.11 5.89 2.22
N LEU A 633 28.66 7.09 2.29
CA LEU A 633 30.07 7.34 2.57
C LEU A 633 30.29 7.88 3.99
N ALA A 634 29.21 8.26 4.68
CA ALA A 634 29.20 8.67 6.08
C ALA A 634 27.91 8.18 6.74
N GLU A 635 27.91 7.96 8.05
CA GLU A 635 26.73 7.50 8.80
C GLU A 635 25.68 8.60 8.90
N TYR A 636 24.67 8.54 8.05
CA TYR A 636 23.48 9.42 8.09
C TYR A 636 22.22 8.66 7.68
N VAL A 637 21.08 9.19 8.05
CA VAL A 637 19.79 8.85 7.43
C VAL A 637 19.72 9.61 6.12
N PHE A 638 19.29 8.97 5.05
CA PHE A 638 19.00 9.64 3.79
C PHE A 638 17.53 9.44 3.41
N VAL A 639 17.02 10.37 2.63
CA VAL A 639 15.66 10.37 2.14
C VAL A 639 15.71 10.23 0.64
N MET A 640 14.98 9.25 0.10
CA MET A 640 14.82 9.06 -1.33
C MET A 640 13.34 9.17 -1.67
N ASP A 641 12.99 10.03 -2.60
CA ASP A 641 11.62 10.21 -3.05
C ASP A 641 11.34 9.34 -4.28
N TYR A 642 11.83 9.73 -5.44
CA TYR A 642 11.57 8.98 -6.66
C TYR A 642 12.81 8.90 -7.57
N ILE A 643 12.78 7.90 -8.45
CA ILE A 643 13.67 7.82 -9.60
C ILE A 643 12.92 8.22 -10.86
N GLU A 644 13.57 8.97 -11.75
CA GLU A 644 12.99 9.40 -13.02
C GLU A 644 13.80 8.82 -14.18
N LEU A 645 13.10 8.15 -15.09
CA LEU A 645 13.66 7.59 -16.32
C LEU A 645 13.14 8.37 -17.52
N VAL A 646 14.00 9.09 -18.19
CA VAL A 646 13.63 9.98 -19.29
C VAL A 646 14.22 9.49 -20.62
N PRO A 647 13.37 9.10 -21.60
CA PRO A 647 13.85 8.71 -22.92
C PRO A 647 14.63 9.85 -23.60
N LEU A 648 15.77 9.55 -24.25
CA LEU A 648 16.63 10.57 -24.84
C LEU A 648 15.96 11.46 -25.89
N HIS A 649 14.97 10.94 -26.63
CA HIS A 649 14.27 11.75 -27.63
C HIS A 649 13.42 12.86 -26.99
N ILE A 650 12.94 12.68 -25.75
CA ILE A 650 12.22 13.71 -24.99
C ILE A 650 13.19 14.81 -24.56
N ILE A 651 14.39 14.42 -24.09
CA ILE A 651 15.44 15.34 -23.66
C ILE A 651 15.92 16.23 -24.82
N ASN A 652 15.97 15.66 -26.01
CA ASN A 652 16.48 16.32 -27.19
C ASN A 652 15.40 17.07 -27.98
N ASP A 653 14.14 17.08 -27.51
CA ASP A 653 13.05 17.80 -28.16
C ASP A 653 13.14 19.32 -27.86
N PRO A 654 13.52 20.15 -28.83
CA PRO A 654 13.68 21.57 -28.59
C PRO A 654 12.34 22.32 -28.40
N THR A 655 11.23 21.67 -28.66
CA THR A 655 9.89 22.28 -28.60
C THR A 655 9.24 22.11 -27.20
N LYS A 656 9.78 21.24 -26.39
CA LYS A 656 9.26 20.97 -25.03
C LYS A 656 10.31 21.36 -24.00
N PRO A 657 10.06 22.42 -23.23
CA PRO A 657 10.94 22.75 -22.11
C PRO A 657 10.91 21.58 -21.12
N GLU A 658 11.98 20.85 -21.10
CA GLU A 658 12.12 19.61 -20.37
C GLU A 658 11.93 19.77 -18.86
N ASP A 659 12.24 20.93 -18.35
CA ASP A 659 12.42 21.15 -16.92
C ASP A 659 11.11 21.55 -16.20
N ARG A 660 10.05 21.80 -16.94
CA ARG A 660 8.79 22.27 -16.38
C ARG A 660 7.64 21.27 -16.39
N HIS A 661 7.81 20.11 -16.99
CA HIS A 661 6.72 19.13 -17.15
C HIS A 661 7.00 17.78 -16.52
#